data_3c38aa48ff15fdbc98b7e3b7c46b4304
#
_entry.id   3c38aa48ff15fdbc98b7e3b7c46b4304
#
_cell.length_a   1.000
_cell.length_b   1.000
_cell.length_c   1.000
_cell.angle_alpha   90.00
_cell.angle_beta   90.00
_cell.angle_gamma   90.00
#
_symmetry.space_group_name_H-M   'P 1'
#
loop_
_entity.id
_entity.type
_entity.pdbx_description
1 polymer ?
#
loop_
_entity_poly.entity_id
_entity_poly.type
_entity_poly.pdbx_seq_one_letter_code
_entity_poly.pdbx_strand_id
1 'polypeptide(L)'
;MKTITLLITILFMTLPLAAIDKGSWEIYTSYNDITEIEPAGNQVFALASNGLFSYHIKNGSVTTYDKANTLSDFDINHIAWNKTTKKLVITYTNGNIDLLDANGNVDNVPDLYLKSMTDNKQINHIYISGANVYLSLPFGIIKLDTKEGKILDTYRLGFDVNYSYIEDNCLYAASKEAGLYKGKLTDNLLNSKEWTRVGSYKQLSENKKLVYDKGTGFWWTTTKDGKLTYYTVDSNNEPVYKTEGILPKGPASNNFYNLFFHNGKLYATGGFYAQENDGSYPGEVHVWDGENWSEFEQPSNDVLGHLNVDWLSMDFDPTKEGHVMVAAKSGLYEFQDEKFIKCYNRNNSPFLSCVNNDNYILVSDLMYDKEGTLWVFNSSVDNSFWTLDKNQQWKSLDVCSQIKYNDDLRCLFISSTNNKMWFLSNYWQTSQLYAYDYINNTLQTYGPTYINEDGAQITPNYFYKIKEDREGNIWMCTSSGPLYLSAANIRLGAQEVTQHKVPRNDGTNYADYLLDGINTRSIAIDGGNRKWLGTNSNGVYLISSDCNTQIQHFTSDNSPLLSNTILDILIEPSGKVYFATPKGLCSYMSDVTLPSNEMNKNDVYAYPNPVKPDYTGLVKIVGLTFDADVKIVTSNGVLVNQGRSIGGTYTWNQCDLKGRKVSSGIYMVETATSEGESGVVCKIAIIK
;
A
#
# COMPACT_ATOMS: atom_id res chain seq x y z
N MET A 1 20.53 -51.10 39.87
CA MET A 1 20.62 -50.13 38.74
C MET A 1 19.21 -49.56 38.53
N LYS A 2 18.99 -48.33 38.96
CA LYS A 2 17.68 -47.61 38.75
C LYS A 2 17.82 -46.72 37.54
N THR A 3 17.05 -47.02 36.55
CA THR A 3 16.94 -46.21 35.32
C THR A 3 16.03 -45.03 35.62
N ILE A 4 16.56 -43.80 35.55
CA ILE A 4 15.78 -42.55 35.66
C ILE A 4 15.34 -42.20 34.23
N THR A 5 14.04 -42.25 34.00
CA THR A 5 13.43 -41.79 32.77
C THR A 5 13.19 -40.27 32.89
N LEU A 6 13.92 -39.49 32.14
CA LEU A 6 13.76 -38.02 32.05
C LEU A 6 12.58 -37.71 31.12
N LEU A 7 11.47 -37.24 31.68
CA LEU A 7 10.31 -36.75 30.92
C LEU A 7 10.59 -35.29 30.49
N ILE A 8 10.95 -35.07 29.26
CA ILE A 8 11.05 -33.72 28.68
C ILE A 8 9.64 -33.27 28.28
N THR A 9 9.05 -32.44 29.14
CA THR A 9 7.79 -31.72 28.81
C THR A 9 8.14 -30.57 27.87
N ILE A 10 7.88 -30.72 26.57
CA ILE A 10 7.98 -29.63 25.59
C ILE A 10 6.75 -28.75 25.84
N LEU A 11 6.98 -27.62 26.49
CA LEU A 11 6.00 -26.55 26.65
C LEU A 11 5.89 -25.83 25.29
N PHE A 12 4.92 -26.17 24.49
CA PHE A 12 4.53 -25.33 23.35
C PHE A 12 3.97 -24.03 23.93
N MET A 13 4.80 -22.99 24.01
CA MET A 13 4.32 -21.61 24.10
C MET A 13 3.66 -21.27 22.77
N THR A 14 2.36 -21.47 22.68
CA THR A 14 1.54 -20.76 21.69
C THR A 14 1.59 -19.29 22.07
N LEU A 15 2.46 -18.51 21.42
CA LEU A 15 2.35 -17.06 21.44
C LEU A 15 0.94 -16.75 20.93
N PRO A 16 0.11 -16.00 21.69
CA PRO A 16 -1.14 -15.53 21.14
C PRO A 16 -0.77 -14.64 19.96
N LEU A 17 -1.17 -15.02 18.72
CA LEU A 17 -1.29 -14.03 17.66
C LEU A 17 -2.16 -12.91 18.25
N ALA A 18 -1.58 -11.77 18.49
CA ALA A 18 -2.33 -10.59 18.86
C ALA A 18 -3.29 -10.34 17.69
N ALA A 19 -4.58 -10.56 17.90
CA ALA A 19 -5.58 -10.28 16.90
C ALA A 19 -5.49 -8.78 16.58
N ILE A 20 -5.11 -8.43 15.37
CA ILE A 20 -5.05 -7.05 14.92
C ILE A 20 -6.48 -6.51 14.97
N ASP A 21 -6.70 -5.43 15.73
CA ASP A 21 -8.03 -4.88 15.91
C ASP A 21 -8.56 -4.26 14.60
N LYS A 22 -9.88 -4.40 14.37
CA LYS A 22 -10.56 -3.71 13.27
C LYS A 22 -10.19 -2.23 13.25
N GLY A 23 -9.84 -1.73 12.08
CA GLY A 23 -9.46 -0.33 11.89
C GLY A 23 -7.99 -0.04 12.12
N SER A 24 -7.18 -1.05 12.49
CA SER A 24 -5.72 -0.86 12.59
C SER A 24 -5.09 -0.76 11.20
N TRP A 25 -4.08 0.09 11.12
CA TRP A 25 -3.27 0.30 9.93
C TRP A 25 -1.84 -0.16 10.19
N GLU A 26 -1.20 -0.64 9.13
CA GLU A 26 0.24 -0.92 9.11
C GLU A 26 0.84 -0.28 7.86
N ILE A 27 2.05 0.26 7.99
CA ILE A 27 2.82 0.84 6.89
C ILE A 27 4.07 0.00 6.67
N TYR A 28 4.34 -0.35 5.42
CA TYR A 28 5.50 -1.16 5.03
C TYR A 28 6.48 -0.30 4.25
N THR A 29 7.42 0.29 4.98
CA THR A 29 8.39 1.24 4.43
C THR A 29 9.76 0.59 4.24
N SER A 30 10.40 0.87 3.12
CA SER A 30 11.83 0.62 2.93
C SER A 30 12.65 1.62 3.72
N TYR A 31 13.67 1.13 4.41
CA TYR A 31 14.64 1.96 5.14
C TYR A 31 16.00 1.99 4.47
N ASN A 32 16.11 1.49 3.25
CA ASN A 32 17.27 1.64 2.40
C ASN A 32 17.41 3.10 1.92
N ASP A 33 18.59 3.47 1.46
CA ASP A 33 18.91 4.82 0.98
C ASP A 33 18.69 5.93 2.03
N ILE A 34 19.48 5.86 3.11
CA ILE A 34 19.51 6.89 4.14
C ILE A 34 19.96 8.22 3.53
N THR A 35 19.18 9.27 3.74
CA THR A 35 19.40 10.63 3.23
C THR A 35 19.90 11.59 4.30
N GLU A 36 19.44 11.46 5.55
CA GLU A 36 19.82 12.32 6.67
C GLU A 36 20.06 11.48 7.93
N ILE A 37 21.10 11.84 8.68
CA ILE A 37 21.46 11.25 9.97
C ILE A 37 21.53 12.36 11.01
N GLU A 38 20.81 12.17 12.14
CA GLU A 38 20.72 13.20 13.18
C GLU A 38 20.97 12.62 14.57
N PRO A 39 22.17 12.83 15.16
CA PRO A 39 22.49 12.39 16.52
C PRO A 39 21.70 13.20 17.58
N ALA A 40 21.04 12.48 18.49
CA ALA A 40 20.14 13.01 19.51
C ALA A 40 20.45 12.47 20.91
N GLY A 41 21.66 12.58 21.36
CA GLY A 41 22.13 12.13 22.67
C GLY A 41 22.35 10.61 22.72
N ASN A 42 21.45 9.83 23.35
CA ASN A 42 21.54 8.36 23.40
C ASN A 42 20.92 7.68 22.18
N GLN A 43 20.31 8.44 21.29
CA GLN A 43 19.68 7.96 20.07
C GLN A 43 20.29 8.62 18.85
N VAL A 44 20.18 7.96 17.71
CA VAL A 44 20.49 8.55 16.41
C VAL A 44 19.29 8.29 15.52
N PHE A 45 18.74 9.35 14.95
CA PHE A 45 17.69 9.27 13.97
C PHE A 45 18.27 9.17 12.56
N ALA A 46 17.63 8.38 11.72
CA ALA A 46 17.98 8.28 10.30
C ALA A 46 16.70 8.37 9.46
N LEU A 47 16.72 9.29 8.49
CA LEU A 47 15.69 9.40 7.46
C LEU A 47 16.13 8.60 6.24
N ALA A 48 15.30 7.66 5.80
CA ALA A 48 15.60 6.77 4.68
C ALA A 48 14.34 6.53 3.83
N SER A 49 14.40 6.80 2.53
CA SER A 49 13.30 6.53 1.58
C SER A 49 11.91 6.99 2.08
N ASN A 50 11.82 8.14 2.74
CA ASN A 50 10.65 8.68 3.45
C ASN A 50 10.27 7.96 4.77
N GLY A 51 11.03 6.96 5.18
CA GLY A 51 10.88 6.29 6.47
C GLY A 51 11.81 6.89 7.53
N LEU A 52 11.32 7.04 8.75
CA LEU A 52 12.09 7.50 9.89
C LEU A 52 12.31 6.36 10.88
N PHE A 53 13.55 6.17 11.32
CA PHE A 53 13.85 5.28 12.44
C PHE A 53 14.89 5.87 13.37
N SER A 54 14.95 5.36 14.59
CA SER A 54 16.04 5.67 15.52
C SER A 54 16.75 4.39 15.96
N TYR A 55 18.04 4.55 16.24
CA TYR A 55 18.87 3.55 16.89
C TYR A 55 19.31 4.03 18.26
N HIS A 56 19.07 3.23 19.30
CA HIS A 56 19.46 3.53 20.66
C HIS A 56 20.84 2.96 20.96
N ILE A 57 21.84 3.83 21.16
CA ILE A 57 23.27 3.49 21.22
C ILE A 57 23.60 2.48 22.34
N LYS A 58 22.94 2.58 23.51
CA LYS A 58 23.27 1.77 24.69
C LYS A 58 22.75 0.33 24.63
N ASN A 59 21.56 0.13 24.09
CA ASN A 59 20.90 -1.20 24.10
C ASN A 59 20.73 -1.81 22.70
N GLY A 60 21.08 -1.09 21.64
CA GLY A 60 21.00 -1.57 20.27
C GLY A 60 19.57 -1.66 19.71
N SER A 61 18.56 -1.11 20.41
CA SER A 61 17.18 -1.18 19.92
C SER A 61 16.97 -0.22 18.75
N VAL A 62 16.15 -0.67 17.79
CA VAL A 62 15.69 0.12 16.65
C VAL A 62 14.20 0.38 16.83
N THR A 63 13.78 1.63 16.59
CA THR A 63 12.38 2.05 16.63
C THR A 63 12.03 2.75 15.31
N THR A 64 10.93 2.37 14.70
CA THR A 64 10.40 2.99 13.46
C THR A 64 9.25 3.93 13.78
N TYR A 65 9.15 5.00 13.01
CA TYR A 65 8.14 6.04 13.16
C TYR A 65 7.43 6.27 11.84
N ASP A 66 6.12 6.13 11.85
CA ASP A 66 5.26 6.34 10.70
C ASP A 66 3.89 6.89 11.10
N LYS A 67 3.04 7.18 10.12
CA LYS A 67 1.72 7.75 10.33
C LYS A 67 0.72 6.77 10.98
N ALA A 68 0.97 5.47 10.94
CA ALA A 68 0.11 4.49 11.60
C ALA A 68 0.41 4.36 13.10
N ASN A 69 1.61 4.75 13.55
CA ASN A 69 2.03 4.56 14.93
C ASN A 69 2.34 5.84 15.72
N THR A 70 2.94 6.87 15.09
CA THR A 70 3.47 8.01 15.85
C THR A 70 3.31 9.33 15.13
N LEU A 71 3.66 9.41 13.84
CA LEU A 71 3.77 10.67 13.10
C LEU A 71 2.41 11.18 12.62
N SER A 72 2.32 12.50 12.42
CA SER A 72 1.09 13.13 11.93
C SER A 72 0.92 13.02 10.41
N ASP A 73 2.04 12.78 9.68
CA ASP A 73 2.03 12.75 8.22
C ASP A 73 3.08 11.76 7.67
N PHE A 74 3.17 11.68 6.37
CA PHE A 74 4.19 10.92 5.62
C PHE A 74 4.92 11.88 4.66
N ASP A 75 5.88 11.38 3.85
CA ASP A 75 6.66 12.21 2.92
C ASP A 75 7.57 13.21 3.64
N ILE A 76 8.36 12.67 4.58
CA ILE A 76 9.28 13.46 5.39
C ILE A 76 10.31 14.12 4.48
N ASN A 77 10.48 15.44 4.63
CA ASN A 77 11.39 16.25 3.84
C ASN A 77 12.76 16.41 4.50
N HIS A 78 12.77 16.82 5.77
CA HIS A 78 13.99 17.02 6.55
C HIS A 78 13.78 16.69 8.02
N ILE A 79 14.87 16.31 8.71
CA ILE A 79 14.92 16.16 10.16
C ILE A 79 16.04 17.00 10.76
N ALA A 80 15.85 17.53 12.00
CA ALA A 80 16.88 18.23 12.74
C ALA A 80 16.66 18.14 14.25
N TRP A 81 17.67 17.77 15.02
CA TRP A 81 17.58 17.64 16.48
C TRP A 81 17.83 18.97 17.20
N ASN A 82 16.81 19.50 17.89
CA ASN A 82 16.98 20.66 18.77
C ASN A 82 17.47 20.24 20.16
N LYS A 83 18.77 20.44 20.42
CA LYS A 83 19.41 20.09 21.70
C LYS A 83 18.85 20.86 22.89
N THR A 84 18.35 22.09 22.69
CA THR A 84 17.81 22.96 23.74
C THR A 84 16.48 22.46 24.26
N THR A 85 15.56 22.08 23.36
CA THR A 85 14.22 21.62 23.72
C THR A 85 14.12 20.10 23.76
N LYS A 86 15.15 19.37 23.30
CA LYS A 86 15.22 17.91 23.20
C LYS A 86 14.07 17.35 22.35
N LYS A 87 13.80 18.01 21.23
CA LYS A 87 12.81 17.58 20.23
C LYS A 87 13.46 17.45 18.87
N LEU A 88 13.10 16.41 18.13
CA LEU A 88 13.39 16.28 16.71
C LEU A 88 12.34 17.07 15.95
N VAL A 89 12.79 18.02 15.15
CA VAL A 89 11.96 18.74 14.18
C VAL A 89 11.88 17.88 12.93
N ILE A 90 10.68 17.50 12.55
CA ILE A 90 10.39 16.70 11.35
C ILE A 90 9.53 17.58 10.45
N THR A 91 9.97 17.80 9.22
CA THR A 91 9.22 18.58 8.24
C THR A 91 8.74 17.69 7.10
N TYR A 92 7.56 18.00 6.59
CA TYR A 92 6.93 17.25 5.49
C TYR A 92 6.86 18.10 4.22
N THR A 93 6.79 17.44 3.06
CA THR A 93 6.75 18.12 1.75
C THR A 93 5.55 19.04 1.58
N ASN A 94 4.45 18.78 2.29
CA ASN A 94 3.22 19.59 2.26
C ASN A 94 3.25 20.78 3.24
N GLY A 95 4.36 20.97 4.00
CA GLY A 95 4.53 22.02 4.98
C GLY A 95 3.99 21.70 6.38
N ASN A 96 3.52 20.47 6.64
CA ASN A 96 3.24 20.01 8.00
C ASN A 96 4.56 19.87 8.79
N ILE A 97 4.50 19.96 10.12
CA ILE A 97 5.67 19.86 10.99
C ILE A 97 5.32 19.06 12.23
N ASP A 98 6.17 18.10 12.60
CA ASP A 98 6.11 17.39 13.86
C ASP A 98 7.32 17.72 14.73
N LEU A 99 7.09 17.77 16.04
CA LEU A 99 8.11 17.91 17.08
C LEU A 99 8.09 16.65 17.94
N LEU A 100 8.96 15.69 17.62
CA LEU A 100 9.05 14.41 18.30
C LEU A 100 9.98 14.52 19.51
N ASP A 101 9.49 14.20 20.72
CA ASP A 101 10.31 14.16 21.94
C ASP A 101 11.05 12.83 22.13
N ALA A 102 11.95 12.77 23.12
CA ALA A 102 12.72 11.57 23.43
C ALA A 102 11.87 10.39 23.98
N ASN A 103 10.62 10.62 24.36
CA ASN A 103 9.69 9.61 24.86
C ASN A 103 8.78 9.05 23.75
N GLY A 104 8.90 9.58 22.54
CA GLY A 104 8.05 9.18 21.40
C GLY A 104 6.74 9.96 21.29
N ASN A 105 6.55 11.06 22.05
CA ASN A 105 5.37 11.90 21.89
C ASN A 105 5.62 12.92 20.77
N VAL A 106 4.57 13.20 20.01
CA VAL A 106 4.59 14.16 18.90
C VAL A 106 3.67 15.34 19.20
N ASP A 107 4.24 16.57 19.11
CA ASP A 107 3.47 17.80 19.03
C ASP A 107 3.39 18.23 17.56
N ASN A 108 2.22 18.16 16.96
CA ASN A 108 2.01 18.57 15.56
C ASN A 108 1.80 20.09 15.46
N VAL A 109 2.44 20.72 14.46
CA VAL A 109 2.33 22.16 14.15
C VAL A 109 1.81 22.29 12.70
N PRO A 110 0.48 22.20 12.50
CA PRO A 110 -0.12 22.14 11.18
C PRO A 110 -0.39 23.53 10.55
N ASP A 111 0.02 24.63 11.22
CA ASP A 111 -0.33 26.00 10.83
C ASP A 111 0.01 26.33 9.37
N LEU A 112 1.21 25.93 8.91
CA LEU A 112 1.60 26.14 7.52
C LEU A 112 0.85 25.22 6.58
N TYR A 113 0.66 23.96 6.95
CA TYR A 113 -0.08 22.97 6.19
C TYR A 113 -1.54 23.41 5.94
N LEU A 114 -2.24 23.84 6.98
CA LEU A 114 -3.63 24.26 6.92
C LEU A 114 -3.86 25.63 6.27
N LYS A 115 -2.80 26.44 6.15
CA LYS A 115 -2.91 27.78 5.58
C LYS A 115 -3.23 27.71 4.08
N SER A 116 -4.35 28.30 3.65
CA SER A 116 -4.67 28.46 2.23
C SER A 116 -3.75 29.49 1.59
N MET A 117 -2.90 29.06 0.64
CA MET A 117 -1.94 29.91 -0.08
C MET A 117 -1.53 29.22 -1.38
N THR A 118 -1.07 30.02 -2.34
CA THR A 118 -0.59 29.54 -3.65
C THR A 118 0.90 29.21 -3.67
N ASP A 119 1.64 29.70 -2.65
CA ASP A 119 3.08 29.43 -2.54
C ASP A 119 3.33 27.95 -2.23
N ASN A 120 4.41 27.39 -2.76
CA ASN A 120 4.89 26.07 -2.37
C ASN A 120 5.32 26.08 -0.90
N LYS A 121 4.86 25.11 -0.13
CA LYS A 121 5.08 24.98 1.32
C LYS A 121 6.26 24.09 1.70
N GLN A 122 6.93 23.48 0.73
CA GLN A 122 8.07 22.62 0.97
C GLN A 122 9.20 23.38 1.66
N ILE A 123 9.70 22.84 2.76
CA ILE A 123 10.80 23.43 3.54
C ILE A 123 12.12 23.00 2.90
N ASN A 124 12.95 23.99 2.54
CA ASN A 124 14.24 23.76 1.88
C ASN A 124 15.36 23.44 2.88
N HIS A 125 15.28 24.01 4.10
CA HIS A 125 16.34 23.87 5.10
C HIS A 125 15.84 24.23 6.50
N ILE A 126 16.45 23.61 7.52
CA ILE A 126 16.17 23.83 8.94
C ILE A 126 17.41 24.38 9.61
N TYR A 127 17.33 25.59 10.19
CA TYR A 127 18.39 26.17 11.00
C TYR A 127 17.93 26.34 12.45
N ILE A 128 18.70 25.83 13.41
CA ILE A 128 18.36 25.84 14.85
C ILE A 128 19.16 26.89 15.60
N SER A 129 18.49 27.72 16.38
CA SER A 129 19.10 28.70 17.26
C SER A 129 18.36 28.74 18.61
N GLY A 130 18.92 28.11 19.64
CA GLY A 130 18.27 27.95 20.94
C GLY A 130 16.98 27.15 20.84
N ALA A 131 15.88 27.67 21.39
CA ALA A 131 14.56 27.06 21.25
C ALA A 131 13.90 27.37 19.90
N ASN A 132 14.40 28.34 19.14
CA ASN A 132 13.83 28.74 17.86
C ASN A 132 14.44 27.96 16.71
N VAL A 133 13.61 27.69 15.73
CA VAL A 133 13.97 27.08 14.45
C VAL A 133 13.58 28.03 13.32
N TYR A 134 14.47 28.22 12.36
CA TYR A 134 14.25 29.01 11.17
C TYR A 134 14.14 28.05 9.97
N LEU A 135 12.95 28.02 9.40
CA LEU A 135 12.60 27.17 8.26
C LEU A 135 12.68 28.01 7.00
N SER A 136 13.55 27.62 6.08
CA SER A 136 13.72 28.28 4.78
C SER A 136 12.75 27.72 3.76
N LEU A 137 12.02 28.58 3.03
CA LEU A 137 10.94 28.21 2.10
C LEU A 137 11.03 29.00 0.78
N PRO A 138 10.30 28.55 -0.27
CA PRO A 138 10.25 29.25 -1.56
C PRO A 138 9.77 30.70 -1.53
N PHE A 139 9.20 31.17 -0.44
CA PHE A 139 8.70 32.55 -0.30
C PHE A 139 9.38 33.34 0.84
N GLY A 140 10.31 32.74 1.61
CA GLY A 140 10.96 33.42 2.73
C GLY A 140 11.37 32.48 3.85
N ILE A 141 11.26 32.95 5.11
CA ILE A 141 11.66 32.19 6.31
C ILE A 141 10.52 32.18 7.34
N ILE A 142 10.26 31.04 7.93
CA ILE A 142 9.36 30.90 9.09
C ILE A 142 10.20 30.69 10.36
N LYS A 143 9.90 31.45 11.43
CA LYS A 143 10.44 31.24 12.75
C LYS A 143 9.46 30.46 13.60
N LEU A 144 9.88 29.29 14.09
CA LEU A 144 9.12 28.36 14.91
C LEU A 144 9.76 28.29 16.32
N ASP A 145 8.95 28.39 17.37
CA ASP A 145 9.34 28.04 18.73
C ASP A 145 9.05 26.55 18.97
N THR A 146 10.10 25.76 19.14
CA THR A 146 9.97 24.31 19.35
C THR A 146 9.59 23.94 20.78
N LYS A 147 9.69 24.86 21.74
CA LYS A 147 9.24 24.65 23.12
C LYS A 147 7.71 24.70 23.19
N GLU A 148 7.13 25.73 22.61
CA GLU A 148 5.70 25.99 22.61
C GLU A 148 4.95 25.33 21.42
N GLY A 149 5.69 24.87 20.40
CA GLY A 149 5.11 24.31 19.18
C GLY A 149 4.32 25.35 18.37
N LYS A 150 4.87 26.58 18.22
CA LYS A 150 4.14 27.68 17.59
C LYS A 150 5.00 28.41 16.56
N ILE A 151 4.40 28.77 15.43
CA ILE A 151 5.00 29.73 14.48
C ILE A 151 4.92 31.11 15.09
N LEU A 152 6.08 31.72 15.29
CA LEU A 152 6.20 33.08 15.85
C LEU A 152 6.10 34.14 14.77
N ASP A 153 6.86 33.97 13.67
CA ASP A 153 6.99 34.95 12.60
C ASP A 153 7.06 34.29 11.23
N THR A 154 6.63 34.98 10.19
CA THR A 154 6.79 34.59 8.79
C THR A 154 7.40 35.78 8.03
N TYR A 155 8.69 35.69 7.73
CA TYR A 155 9.43 36.70 6.97
C TYR A 155 9.27 36.46 5.48
N ARG A 156 8.34 37.16 4.82
CA ARG A 156 8.10 37.07 3.38
C ARG A 156 9.08 37.91 2.61
N LEU A 157 10.00 37.28 1.89
CA LEU A 157 11.08 37.94 1.14
C LEU A 157 10.77 38.08 -0.34
N GLY A 158 9.79 37.30 -0.85
CA GLY A 158 9.38 37.34 -2.26
C GLY A 158 10.31 36.58 -3.20
N PHE A 159 11.22 35.76 -2.67
CA PHE A 159 12.12 34.89 -3.41
C PHE A 159 12.35 33.59 -2.65
N ASP A 160 12.82 32.56 -3.36
CA ASP A 160 13.15 31.24 -2.79
C ASP A 160 14.39 31.34 -1.89
N VAL A 161 14.24 30.96 -0.61
CA VAL A 161 15.34 30.89 0.36
C VAL A 161 15.79 29.44 0.45
N ASN A 162 16.99 29.15 -0.06
CA ASN A 162 17.55 27.81 -0.05
C ASN A 162 18.06 27.38 1.34
N TYR A 163 18.65 28.33 2.10
CA TYR A 163 19.00 28.13 3.50
C TYR A 163 19.09 29.46 4.24
N SER A 164 19.02 29.39 5.56
CA SER A 164 19.20 30.54 6.46
C SER A 164 20.14 30.20 7.61
N TYR A 165 20.78 31.20 8.19
CA TYR A 165 21.62 31.08 9.38
C TYR A 165 21.71 32.43 10.14
N ILE A 166 22.17 32.36 11.39
CA ILE A 166 22.40 33.55 12.20
C ILE A 166 23.91 33.74 12.46
N GLU A 167 24.40 34.93 12.20
CA GLU A 167 25.76 35.35 12.49
C GLU A 167 25.74 36.84 12.90
N ASP A 168 26.54 37.23 13.87
CA ASP A 168 26.68 38.61 14.35
C ASP A 168 25.34 39.34 14.59
N ASN A 169 24.40 38.68 15.27
CA ASN A 169 23.05 39.17 15.55
C ASN A 169 22.22 39.54 14.30
N CYS A 170 22.54 38.97 13.16
CA CYS A 170 21.79 39.11 11.92
C CYS A 170 21.29 37.73 11.45
N LEU A 171 20.06 37.70 10.93
CA LEU A 171 19.52 36.57 10.21
C LEU A 171 19.87 36.71 8.72
N TYR A 172 20.51 35.70 8.15
CA TYR A 172 20.86 35.63 6.74
C TYR A 172 19.90 34.72 6.00
N ALA A 173 19.54 35.14 4.79
CA ALA A 173 18.73 34.38 3.82
C ALA A 173 19.54 34.21 2.53
N ALA A 174 19.89 32.99 2.20
CA ALA A 174 20.65 32.65 0.99
C ALA A 174 19.72 32.11 -0.10
N SER A 175 19.74 32.71 -1.28
CA SER A 175 18.95 32.39 -2.42
C SER A 175 19.80 32.22 -3.67
N LYS A 176 19.63 31.12 -4.42
CA LYS A 176 20.31 30.92 -5.69
C LYS A 176 19.96 32.02 -6.70
N GLU A 177 18.73 32.50 -6.67
CA GLU A 177 18.22 33.51 -7.60
C GLU A 177 18.51 34.92 -7.16
N ALA A 178 18.29 35.25 -5.86
CA ALA A 178 18.36 36.61 -5.36
C ALA A 178 19.73 36.98 -4.74
N GLY A 179 20.55 35.98 -4.36
CA GLY A 179 21.82 36.18 -3.68
C GLY A 179 21.72 36.05 -2.16
N LEU A 180 22.61 36.70 -1.42
CA LEU A 180 22.65 36.68 0.05
C LEU A 180 22.06 37.93 0.62
N TYR A 181 21.05 37.84 1.46
CA TYR A 181 20.41 38.90 2.19
C TYR A 181 20.65 38.78 3.69
N LYS A 182 20.63 39.90 4.42
CA LYS A 182 20.63 39.89 5.87
C LYS A 182 19.66 40.91 6.44
N GLY A 183 19.12 40.61 7.62
CA GLY A 183 18.36 41.52 8.46
C GLY A 183 18.81 41.41 9.90
N LYS A 184 18.91 42.54 10.64
CA LYS A 184 19.30 42.53 12.05
C LYS A 184 18.16 41.95 12.90
N LEU A 185 18.46 41.07 13.84
CA LEU A 185 17.45 40.47 14.74
C LEU A 185 16.78 41.48 15.67
N THR A 186 17.33 42.69 15.81
CA THR A 186 16.75 43.82 16.57
C THR A 186 15.72 44.60 15.77
N ASP A 187 15.71 44.46 14.45
CA ASP A 187 14.85 45.21 13.54
C ASP A 187 13.54 44.45 13.28
N ASN A 188 12.54 45.14 12.72
CA ASN A 188 11.28 44.50 12.36
C ASN A 188 11.41 43.70 11.04
N LEU A 189 11.88 42.47 11.12
CA LEU A 189 12.12 41.60 9.95
C LEU A 189 10.85 41.17 9.20
N LEU A 190 9.65 41.49 9.72
CA LEU A 190 8.38 41.32 8.95
C LEU A 190 8.30 42.35 7.82
N ASN A 191 9.04 43.48 7.95
CA ASN A 191 9.18 44.46 6.89
C ASN A 191 10.34 44.05 5.95
N SER A 192 10.02 43.68 4.71
CA SER A 192 11.03 43.28 3.72
C SER A 192 12.09 44.36 3.42
N LYS A 193 11.82 45.63 3.74
CA LYS A 193 12.78 46.73 3.56
C LYS A 193 13.95 46.68 4.57
N GLU A 194 13.79 45.99 5.68
CA GLU A 194 14.87 45.78 6.67
C GLU A 194 15.88 44.72 6.23
N TRP A 195 15.61 44.05 5.11
CA TRP A 195 16.53 43.07 4.53
C TRP A 195 17.41 43.72 3.46
N THR A 196 18.71 43.60 3.62
CA THR A 196 19.70 44.17 2.71
C THR A 196 20.48 43.08 2.01
N ARG A 197 20.61 43.18 0.69
CA ARG A 197 21.47 42.31 -0.10
C ARG A 197 22.95 42.60 0.22
N VAL A 198 23.69 41.54 0.61
CA VAL A 198 25.10 41.72 1.05
C VAL A 198 26.09 40.88 0.27
N GLY A 199 25.61 40.03 -0.65
CA GLY A 199 26.50 39.19 -1.45
C GLY A 199 25.79 38.29 -2.46
N SER A 200 26.58 37.45 -3.07
CA SER A 200 26.09 36.36 -3.93
C SER A 200 25.81 35.10 -3.10
N TYR A 201 24.97 34.20 -3.64
CA TYR A 201 24.73 32.87 -3.10
C TYR A 201 26.04 32.05 -3.02
N LYS A 202 26.21 31.33 -1.93
CA LYS A 202 27.22 30.28 -1.80
C LYS A 202 26.50 28.99 -1.45
N GLN A 203 26.86 27.91 -2.09
CA GLN A 203 26.25 26.60 -1.80
C GLN A 203 26.60 26.18 -0.37
N LEU A 204 25.60 25.73 0.37
CA LEU A 204 25.80 25.14 1.69
C LEU A 204 26.52 23.79 1.52
N SER A 205 27.62 23.60 2.23
CA SER A 205 28.40 22.36 2.20
C SER A 205 28.09 21.55 3.46
N GLU A 206 26.89 20.98 3.53
CA GLU A 206 26.50 20.04 4.57
C GLU A 206 26.50 18.62 4.03
N ASN A 207 27.11 17.69 4.76
CA ASN A 207 27.01 16.26 4.47
C ASN A 207 26.11 15.62 5.53
N LYS A 208 24.84 15.48 5.21
CA LYS A 208 23.85 14.91 6.13
C LYS A 208 23.96 13.37 6.28
N LYS A 209 24.80 12.72 5.44
CA LYS A 209 25.08 11.27 5.51
C LYS A 209 26.40 10.97 6.26
N LEU A 210 27.15 11.98 6.67
CA LEU A 210 28.40 11.83 7.45
C LEU A 210 28.42 12.86 8.58
N VAL A 211 28.09 12.43 9.78
CA VAL A 211 27.87 13.35 10.92
C VAL A 211 28.72 12.95 12.11
N TYR A 212 29.50 13.90 12.64
CA TYR A 212 30.26 13.71 13.88
C TYR A 212 29.45 14.10 15.11
N ASP A 213 29.19 13.13 15.97
CA ASP A 213 28.56 13.38 17.27
C ASP A 213 29.59 13.67 18.35
N LYS A 214 29.69 14.94 18.75
CA LYS A 214 30.60 15.40 19.83
C LYS A 214 30.27 14.78 21.20
N GLY A 215 29.02 14.34 21.41
CA GLY A 215 28.58 13.76 22.68
C GLY A 215 29.10 12.35 22.91
N THR A 216 29.16 11.55 21.87
CA THR A 216 29.63 10.15 21.91
C THR A 216 31.04 9.97 21.36
N GLY A 217 31.53 10.91 20.56
CA GLY A 217 32.79 10.79 19.84
C GLY A 217 32.72 9.88 18.60
N PHE A 218 31.50 9.57 18.14
CA PHE A 218 31.27 8.72 16.99
C PHE A 218 31.07 9.52 15.71
N TRP A 219 31.57 8.97 14.61
CA TRP A 219 31.18 9.34 13.25
C TRP A 219 30.06 8.43 12.78
N TRP A 220 28.92 9.02 12.42
CA TRP A 220 27.77 8.33 11.87
C TRP A 220 27.78 8.44 10.35
N THR A 221 27.55 7.33 9.65
CA THR A 221 27.52 7.28 8.18
C THR A 221 26.70 6.08 7.71
N THR A 222 26.74 5.78 6.40
CA THR A 222 26.12 4.62 5.80
C THR A 222 27.18 3.62 5.31
N THR A 223 26.84 2.34 5.33
CA THR A 223 27.61 1.27 4.66
C THR A 223 27.43 1.39 3.13
N LYS A 224 28.18 0.60 2.36
CA LYS A 224 28.05 0.56 0.89
C LYS A 224 26.65 0.12 0.42
N ASP A 225 26.00 -0.73 1.20
CA ASP A 225 24.65 -1.24 0.99
C ASP A 225 23.57 -0.41 1.69
N GLY A 226 23.87 0.85 2.05
CA GLY A 226 22.89 1.84 2.50
C GLY A 226 22.45 1.76 3.95
N LYS A 227 23.00 0.84 4.78
CA LYS A 227 22.64 0.69 6.19
C LYS A 227 23.31 1.73 7.07
N LEU A 228 22.67 2.16 8.15
CA LEU A 228 23.27 3.05 9.14
C LEU A 228 24.44 2.35 9.85
N THR A 229 25.58 3.03 9.97
CA THR A 229 26.75 2.54 10.71
C THR A 229 27.48 3.67 11.41
N TYR A 230 28.38 3.33 12.32
CA TYR A 230 29.24 4.31 13.00
C TYR A 230 30.62 3.77 13.30
N TYR A 231 31.57 4.68 13.43
CA TYR A 231 32.96 4.36 13.69
C TYR A 231 33.64 5.39 14.60
N THR A 232 34.77 5.00 15.19
CA THR A 232 35.76 5.88 15.80
C THR A 232 36.99 5.91 14.91
N VAL A 233 37.85 6.92 15.05
CA VAL A 233 39.16 6.93 14.42
C VAL A 233 40.22 6.41 15.41
N ASP A 234 41.16 5.61 14.91
CA ASP A 234 42.29 5.12 15.69
C ASP A 234 43.47 6.11 15.74
N SER A 235 44.59 5.71 16.32
CA SER A 235 45.82 6.51 16.42
C SER A 235 46.47 6.84 15.06
N ASN A 236 46.12 6.12 14.01
CA ASN A 236 46.61 6.31 12.64
C ASN A 236 45.60 7.12 11.80
N ASN A 237 44.53 7.63 12.44
CA ASN A 237 43.40 8.32 11.79
C ASN A 237 42.56 7.42 10.84
N GLU A 238 42.59 6.09 11.06
CA GLU A 238 41.81 5.12 10.29
C GLU A 238 40.49 4.81 10.98
N PRO A 239 39.39 4.57 10.20
CA PRO A 239 38.06 4.30 10.77
C PRO A 239 37.99 2.88 11.37
N VAL A 240 37.50 2.82 12.62
CA VAL A 240 37.23 1.56 13.34
C VAL A 240 35.71 1.43 13.50
N TYR A 241 35.05 0.70 12.59
CA TYR A 241 33.61 0.50 12.58
C TYR A 241 33.15 -0.31 13.81
N LYS A 242 32.01 0.07 14.36
CA LYS A 242 31.42 -0.53 15.57
C LYS A 242 30.23 -1.44 15.27
N THR A 243 29.72 -1.44 14.04
CA THR A 243 28.63 -2.30 13.58
C THR A 243 28.78 -2.57 12.08
N GLU A 244 28.33 -3.75 11.65
CA GLU A 244 28.27 -4.12 10.22
C GLU A 244 27.14 -3.40 9.47
N GLY A 245 26.18 -2.83 10.20
CA GLY A 245 25.06 -2.06 9.66
C GLY A 245 23.78 -2.25 10.47
N ILE A 246 23.02 -1.19 10.58
CA ILE A 246 21.75 -1.10 11.29
C ILE A 246 20.67 -0.79 10.25
N LEU A 247 19.66 -1.66 10.15
CA LEU A 247 18.52 -1.47 9.25
C LEU A 247 17.27 -2.05 9.92
N PRO A 248 16.16 -1.29 10.00
CA PRO A 248 14.87 -1.85 10.41
C PRO A 248 14.37 -2.91 9.42
N LYS A 249 13.47 -3.78 9.86
CA LYS A 249 12.75 -4.69 8.96
C LYS A 249 11.87 -3.88 8.02
N GLY A 250 11.93 -4.16 6.73
CA GLY A 250 11.16 -3.50 5.69
C GLY A 250 11.42 -4.13 4.32
N PRO A 251 10.65 -3.79 3.30
CA PRO A 251 10.90 -4.19 1.92
C PRO A 251 12.19 -3.53 1.39
N ALA A 252 12.75 -4.06 0.32
CA ALA A 252 13.97 -3.52 -0.27
C ALA A 252 13.78 -2.14 -0.90
N SER A 253 12.62 -1.90 -1.48
CA SER A 253 12.21 -0.61 -2.05
C SER A 253 10.77 -0.27 -1.68
N ASN A 254 10.30 0.94 -2.04
CA ASN A 254 8.89 1.33 -1.89
C ASN A 254 8.11 1.19 -3.22
N ASN A 255 8.63 0.43 -4.17
CA ASN A 255 7.97 0.20 -5.46
C ASN A 255 6.99 -0.97 -5.34
N PHE A 256 5.70 -0.69 -5.39
CA PHE A 256 4.63 -1.68 -5.33
C PHE A 256 3.63 -1.37 -6.44
N TYR A 257 3.44 -2.31 -7.37
CA TYR A 257 2.58 -2.11 -8.52
C TYR A 257 1.34 -3.02 -8.49
N ASN A 258 1.51 -4.33 -8.67
CA ASN A 258 0.44 -5.31 -8.55
C ASN A 258 0.70 -6.23 -7.35
N LEU A 259 -0.37 -6.60 -6.67
CA LEU A 259 -0.36 -7.39 -5.44
C LEU A 259 -0.97 -8.78 -5.68
N PHE A 260 -0.34 -9.81 -5.13
CA PHE A 260 -0.77 -11.21 -5.24
C PHE A 260 -0.72 -11.87 -3.86
N PHE A 261 -1.63 -12.80 -3.60
CA PHE A 261 -1.61 -13.57 -2.36
C PHE A 261 -1.62 -15.06 -2.69
N HIS A 262 -0.62 -15.77 -2.23
CA HIS A 262 -0.47 -17.20 -2.48
C HIS A 262 0.15 -17.90 -1.27
N ASN A 263 -0.43 -19.05 -0.86
CA ASN A 263 0.07 -19.88 0.25
C ASN A 263 0.42 -19.09 1.53
N GLY A 264 -0.44 -18.12 1.91
CA GLY A 264 -0.26 -17.35 3.13
C GLY A 264 0.76 -16.22 3.05
N LYS A 265 1.34 -15.95 1.87
CA LYS A 265 2.28 -14.87 1.63
C LYS A 265 1.72 -13.82 0.69
N LEU A 266 2.08 -12.57 0.92
CA LEU A 266 1.88 -11.46 -0.01
C LEU A 266 3.08 -11.36 -0.95
N TYR A 267 2.81 -11.22 -2.24
CA TYR A 267 3.80 -10.91 -3.28
C TYR A 267 3.43 -9.58 -3.94
N ALA A 268 4.42 -8.79 -4.27
CA ALA A 268 4.22 -7.52 -4.95
C ALA A 268 5.27 -7.29 -6.03
N THR A 269 4.84 -7.05 -7.26
CA THR A 269 5.74 -6.62 -8.33
C THR A 269 6.08 -5.14 -8.17
N GLY A 270 7.33 -4.75 -8.46
CA GLY A 270 7.82 -3.38 -8.31
C GLY A 270 7.86 -2.57 -9.61
N GLY A 271 7.52 -3.17 -10.74
CA GLY A 271 7.48 -2.49 -12.03
C GLY A 271 6.29 -1.56 -12.17
N PHE A 272 6.28 -0.79 -13.26
CA PHE A 272 5.15 0.08 -13.59
C PHE A 272 4.97 0.17 -15.11
N TYR A 273 3.73 0.09 -15.55
CA TYR A 273 3.37 0.37 -16.93
C TYR A 273 2.08 1.18 -16.99
N ALA A 274 2.17 2.37 -17.55
CA ALA A 274 1.05 3.17 -18.00
C ALA A 274 1.50 3.95 -19.21
N GLN A 275 0.60 4.15 -20.15
CA GLN A 275 0.90 4.88 -21.41
C GLN A 275 1.39 6.30 -21.16
N GLU A 276 0.86 6.96 -20.12
CA GLU A 276 1.21 8.34 -19.78
C GLU A 276 2.61 8.45 -19.14
N ASN A 277 3.14 7.36 -18.62
CA ASN A 277 4.43 7.35 -17.92
C ASN A 277 5.09 5.98 -18.10
N ASP A 278 5.91 5.86 -19.14
CA ASP A 278 6.74 4.68 -19.40
C ASP A 278 8.12 4.84 -18.73
N GLY A 279 8.12 4.96 -17.40
CA GLY A 279 9.34 4.91 -16.60
C GLY A 279 10.01 3.54 -16.67
N SER A 280 11.27 3.45 -16.25
CA SER A 280 11.99 2.19 -16.07
C SER A 280 12.24 1.99 -14.57
N TYR A 281 11.43 1.15 -13.94
CA TYR A 281 11.62 0.75 -12.55
C TYR A 281 12.46 -0.54 -12.49
N PRO A 282 13.19 -0.80 -11.41
CA PRO A 282 13.88 -2.07 -11.24
C PRO A 282 12.91 -3.25 -11.37
N GLY A 283 13.38 -4.35 -11.98
CA GLY A 283 12.63 -5.61 -12.00
C GLY A 283 12.77 -6.29 -10.66
N GLU A 284 11.72 -6.27 -9.85
CA GLU A 284 11.70 -6.81 -8.50
C GLU A 284 10.33 -7.39 -8.12
N VAL A 285 10.34 -8.43 -7.27
CA VAL A 285 9.18 -8.95 -6.57
C VAL A 285 9.49 -8.99 -5.08
N HIS A 286 8.74 -8.25 -4.29
CA HIS A 286 8.78 -8.30 -2.84
C HIS A 286 7.89 -9.41 -2.30
N VAL A 287 8.35 -10.11 -1.26
CA VAL A 287 7.62 -11.19 -0.60
C VAL A 287 7.49 -10.89 0.88
N TRP A 288 6.27 -10.91 1.42
CA TRP A 288 5.97 -10.76 2.84
C TRP A 288 5.34 -12.04 3.36
N ASP A 289 5.98 -12.71 4.32
CA ASP A 289 5.50 -13.97 4.90
C ASP A 289 4.65 -13.78 6.18
N GLY A 290 4.33 -12.54 6.53
CA GLY A 290 3.64 -12.16 7.76
C GLY A 290 4.59 -11.69 8.87
N GLU A 291 5.91 -11.93 8.74
CA GLU A 291 6.93 -11.56 9.72
C GLU A 291 8.17 -10.93 9.08
N ASN A 292 8.60 -11.42 7.92
CA ASN A 292 9.84 -11.02 7.27
C ASN A 292 9.60 -10.70 5.80
N TRP A 293 10.39 -9.75 5.30
CA TRP A 293 10.48 -9.44 3.89
C TRP A 293 11.61 -10.24 3.23
N SER A 294 11.36 -10.75 2.04
CA SER A 294 12.35 -11.29 1.10
C SER A 294 12.07 -10.79 -0.31
N GLU A 295 12.94 -11.13 -1.25
CA GLU A 295 12.83 -10.75 -2.66
C GLU A 295 13.17 -11.93 -3.54
N PHE A 296 12.59 -11.92 -4.74
CA PHE A 296 13.04 -12.82 -5.81
C PHE A 296 14.47 -12.47 -6.24
N GLU A 297 15.26 -13.48 -6.58
CA GLU A 297 16.60 -13.29 -7.12
C GLU A 297 16.52 -12.43 -8.39
N GLN A 298 17.25 -11.30 -8.37
CA GLN A 298 17.31 -10.39 -9.50
C GLN A 298 18.49 -10.78 -10.41
N PRO A 299 18.23 -11.27 -11.64
CA PRO A 299 19.29 -11.54 -12.58
C PRO A 299 20.00 -10.25 -12.99
N SER A 300 21.32 -10.28 -13.09
CA SER A 300 22.08 -9.12 -13.54
C SER A 300 21.84 -8.84 -15.03
N ASN A 301 22.01 -7.58 -15.42
CA ASN A 301 21.92 -7.17 -16.81
C ASN A 301 22.90 -7.92 -17.73
N ASP A 302 24.05 -8.31 -17.21
CA ASP A 302 25.05 -9.11 -17.97
C ASP A 302 24.52 -10.52 -18.27
N VAL A 303 23.81 -11.15 -17.33
CA VAL A 303 23.17 -12.46 -17.53
C VAL A 303 22.03 -12.38 -18.54
N LEU A 304 21.26 -11.31 -18.48
CA LEU A 304 20.11 -11.11 -19.36
C LEU A 304 20.49 -10.62 -20.76
N GLY A 305 21.60 -9.87 -20.87
CA GLY A 305 21.98 -9.13 -22.08
C GLY A 305 21.14 -7.87 -22.34
N HIS A 306 20.32 -7.47 -21.37
CA HIS A 306 19.50 -6.27 -21.39
C HIS A 306 19.19 -5.77 -19.98
N LEU A 307 18.53 -4.62 -19.83
CA LEU A 307 18.13 -4.09 -18.54
C LEU A 307 17.03 -4.96 -17.89
N ASN A 308 17.21 -5.25 -16.62
CA ASN A 308 16.19 -5.89 -15.78
C ASN A 308 15.23 -4.82 -15.26
N VAL A 309 14.08 -4.65 -15.92
CA VAL A 309 13.14 -3.56 -15.63
C VAL A 309 11.69 -4.02 -15.67
N ASP A 310 10.87 -3.35 -14.86
CA ASP A 310 9.42 -3.35 -14.90
C ASP A 310 8.79 -4.75 -14.91
N TRP A 311 8.92 -5.47 -13.80
CA TRP A 311 8.15 -6.68 -13.57
C TRP A 311 6.72 -6.30 -13.19
N LEU A 312 5.75 -6.69 -14.04
CA LEU A 312 4.40 -6.15 -14.05
C LEU A 312 3.37 -7.05 -13.39
N SER A 313 3.38 -8.34 -13.74
CA SER A 313 2.42 -9.33 -13.28
C SER A 313 3.12 -10.65 -12.99
N MET A 314 2.48 -11.53 -12.24
CA MET A 314 3.01 -12.86 -11.94
C MET A 314 1.89 -13.86 -11.66
N ASP A 315 2.19 -15.15 -11.86
CA ASP A 315 1.29 -16.20 -11.41
C ASP A 315 2.06 -17.48 -11.06
N PHE A 316 1.41 -18.34 -10.27
CA PHE A 316 1.97 -19.54 -9.68
C PHE A 316 1.46 -20.79 -10.42
N ASP A 317 2.37 -21.68 -10.79
CA ASP A 317 2.01 -22.96 -11.40
C ASP A 317 1.26 -23.85 -10.39
N PRO A 318 -0.03 -24.13 -10.58
CA PRO A 318 -0.80 -24.93 -9.63
C PRO A 318 -0.37 -26.40 -9.59
N THR A 319 0.46 -26.84 -10.54
CA THR A 319 0.92 -28.22 -10.68
C THR A 319 2.35 -28.46 -10.21
N LYS A 320 3.10 -27.36 -9.91
CA LYS A 320 4.50 -27.42 -9.51
C LYS A 320 4.78 -26.40 -8.40
N GLU A 321 4.91 -26.89 -7.18
CA GLU A 321 5.17 -26.05 -6.01
C GLU A 321 6.44 -25.19 -6.19
N GLY A 322 6.36 -23.92 -5.78
CA GLY A 322 7.45 -22.95 -5.87
C GLY A 322 7.77 -22.44 -7.28
N HIS A 323 7.06 -22.94 -8.31
CA HIS A 323 7.27 -22.47 -9.69
C HIS A 323 6.42 -21.24 -10.00
N VAL A 324 7.06 -20.18 -10.50
CA VAL A 324 6.44 -18.88 -10.73
C VAL A 324 6.89 -18.31 -12.07
N MET A 325 5.97 -17.68 -12.77
CA MET A 325 6.27 -16.86 -13.95
C MET A 325 5.98 -15.39 -13.66
N VAL A 326 6.87 -14.51 -14.14
CA VAL A 326 6.78 -13.06 -13.96
C VAL A 326 6.83 -12.38 -15.32
N ALA A 327 5.80 -11.62 -15.63
CA ALA A 327 5.65 -10.81 -16.84
C ALA A 327 6.38 -9.47 -16.69
N ALA A 328 7.06 -9.01 -17.73
CA ALA A 328 7.83 -7.77 -17.71
C ALA A 328 7.84 -7.04 -19.07
N LYS A 329 8.32 -5.80 -19.09
CA LYS A 329 8.60 -5.08 -20.35
C LYS A 329 9.79 -5.65 -21.13
N SER A 330 10.58 -6.49 -20.50
CA SER A 330 11.78 -7.11 -21.09
C SER A 330 11.65 -8.60 -21.32
N GLY A 331 10.43 -9.13 -21.30
CA GLY A 331 10.13 -10.55 -21.54
C GLY A 331 9.38 -11.23 -20.41
N LEU A 332 9.47 -12.56 -20.35
CA LEU A 332 8.85 -13.40 -19.34
C LEU A 332 9.92 -14.13 -18.55
N TYR A 333 9.87 -14.03 -17.24
CA TYR A 333 10.88 -14.58 -16.32
C TYR A 333 10.33 -15.81 -15.59
N GLU A 334 11.14 -16.86 -15.51
CA GLU A 334 10.83 -18.11 -14.81
C GLU A 334 11.62 -18.24 -13.53
N PHE A 335 10.96 -18.61 -12.44
CA PHE A 335 11.53 -18.80 -11.13
C PHE A 335 11.15 -20.14 -10.53
N GLN A 336 12.05 -20.70 -9.71
CA GLN A 336 11.78 -21.83 -8.84
C GLN A 336 12.27 -21.50 -7.43
N ASP A 337 11.36 -21.54 -6.45
CA ASP A 337 11.66 -21.20 -5.04
C ASP A 337 12.36 -19.82 -4.92
N GLU A 338 11.78 -18.81 -5.57
CA GLU A 338 12.27 -17.42 -5.63
C GLU A 338 13.64 -17.27 -6.37
N LYS A 339 14.19 -18.35 -6.95
CA LYS A 339 15.46 -18.36 -7.69
C LYS A 339 15.23 -18.24 -9.18
N PHE A 340 16.00 -17.37 -9.82
CA PHE A 340 15.95 -17.15 -11.26
C PHE A 340 16.39 -18.39 -12.03
N ILE A 341 15.58 -18.82 -13.01
CA ILE A 341 15.86 -19.93 -13.91
C ILE A 341 16.27 -19.43 -15.29
N LYS A 342 15.40 -18.65 -15.93
CA LYS A 342 15.64 -18.06 -17.26
C LYS A 342 14.67 -16.93 -17.58
N CYS A 343 15.02 -16.16 -18.62
CA CYS A 343 14.15 -15.19 -19.25
C CYS A 343 13.78 -15.67 -20.66
N TYR A 344 12.48 -15.69 -20.96
CA TYR A 344 11.97 -15.90 -22.31
C TYR A 344 11.91 -14.56 -23.02
N ASN A 345 12.64 -14.48 -24.13
CA ASN A 345 12.74 -13.32 -24.96
C ASN A 345 12.70 -13.74 -26.45
N ARG A 346 13.01 -12.81 -27.36
CA ARG A 346 13.01 -13.05 -28.81
C ARG A 346 13.88 -14.23 -29.26
N ASN A 347 14.94 -14.58 -28.51
CA ASN A 347 15.90 -15.61 -28.94
C ASN A 347 15.45 -17.04 -28.58
N ASN A 348 14.57 -17.19 -27.62
CA ASN A 348 14.18 -18.51 -27.07
C ASN A 348 12.67 -18.70 -26.87
N SER A 349 11.87 -17.75 -27.38
CA SER A 349 10.41 -17.77 -27.34
C SER A 349 9.84 -17.17 -28.62
N PRO A 350 8.52 -17.27 -28.87
CA PRO A 350 7.87 -16.63 -30.00
C PRO A 350 7.58 -15.13 -29.80
N PHE A 351 7.99 -14.54 -28.69
CA PHE A 351 7.69 -13.16 -28.35
C PHE A 351 8.37 -12.17 -29.28
N LEU A 352 7.68 -11.07 -29.55
CA LEU A 352 8.13 -10.01 -30.43
C LEU A 352 8.22 -8.68 -29.66
N SER A 353 9.11 -7.81 -30.12
CA SER A 353 9.14 -6.43 -29.66
C SER A 353 8.05 -5.60 -30.36
N CYS A 354 7.39 -4.75 -29.61
CA CYS A 354 6.39 -3.82 -30.13
C CYS A 354 6.98 -2.48 -30.62
N VAL A 355 8.27 -2.25 -30.38
CA VAL A 355 9.01 -1.04 -30.81
C VAL A 355 10.31 -1.44 -31.51
N ASN A 356 11.00 -0.47 -32.11
CA ASN A 356 12.29 -0.71 -32.76
C ASN A 356 13.44 -0.86 -31.72
N ASN A 357 13.22 -1.76 -30.76
CA ASN A 357 14.19 -2.15 -29.73
C ASN A 357 13.94 -3.62 -29.36
N ASP A 358 14.81 -4.51 -29.81
CA ASP A 358 14.66 -5.97 -29.65
C ASP A 358 14.56 -6.44 -28.19
N ASN A 359 14.98 -5.62 -27.25
CA ASN A 359 14.92 -5.91 -25.81
C ASN A 359 13.63 -5.39 -25.12
N TYR A 360 12.80 -4.64 -25.85
CA TYR A 360 11.51 -4.19 -25.34
C TYR A 360 10.41 -5.16 -25.76
N ILE A 361 10.20 -6.18 -24.97
CA ILE A 361 9.21 -7.24 -25.18
C ILE A 361 8.14 -7.11 -24.12
N LEU A 362 7.05 -6.44 -24.44
CA LEU A 362 5.98 -6.19 -23.49
C LEU A 362 5.16 -7.44 -23.24
N VAL A 363 5.58 -8.23 -22.26
CA VAL A 363 4.73 -9.25 -21.64
C VAL A 363 3.94 -8.55 -20.54
N SER A 364 2.68 -8.25 -20.83
CA SER A 364 1.88 -7.35 -19.97
C SER A 364 1.10 -8.07 -18.88
N ASP A 365 0.71 -9.31 -19.12
CA ASP A 365 0.00 -10.13 -18.12
C ASP A 365 0.08 -11.62 -18.45
N LEU A 366 -0.22 -12.46 -17.46
CA LEU A 366 -0.19 -13.91 -17.56
C LEU A 366 -1.12 -14.58 -16.54
N MET A 367 -1.45 -15.84 -16.79
CA MET A 367 -2.23 -16.65 -15.85
C MET A 367 -1.96 -18.13 -16.11
N TYR A 368 -1.89 -18.95 -15.07
CA TYR A 368 -1.98 -20.40 -15.17
C TYR A 368 -3.44 -20.87 -15.09
N ASP A 369 -3.81 -21.83 -15.93
CA ASP A 369 -5.04 -22.58 -15.70
C ASP A 369 -4.82 -23.73 -14.68
N LYS A 370 -5.91 -24.38 -14.26
CA LYS A 370 -5.85 -25.47 -13.28
C LYS A 370 -5.04 -26.69 -13.76
N GLU A 371 -4.93 -26.84 -15.06
CA GLU A 371 -4.16 -27.89 -15.71
C GLU A 371 -2.68 -27.58 -15.80
N GLY A 372 -2.25 -26.35 -15.46
CA GLY A 372 -0.87 -25.87 -15.51
C GLY A 372 -0.43 -25.42 -16.90
N THR A 373 -1.37 -25.07 -17.78
CA THR A 373 -1.07 -24.33 -19.00
C THR A 373 -0.91 -22.86 -18.67
N LEU A 374 0.18 -22.26 -19.09
CA LEU A 374 0.41 -20.83 -18.94
C LEU A 374 -0.21 -20.08 -20.12
N TRP A 375 -1.02 -19.07 -19.82
CA TRP A 375 -1.62 -18.13 -20.78
C TRP A 375 -0.93 -16.80 -20.65
N VAL A 376 -0.46 -16.21 -21.76
CA VAL A 376 0.44 -15.04 -21.73
C VAL A 376 0.07 -14.02 -22.81
N PHE A 377 0.06 -12.75 -22.43
CA PHE A 377 -0.04 -11.63 -23.37
C PHE A 377 1.35 -11.06 -23.70
N ASN A 378 1.70 -11.08 -25.00
CA ASN A 378 2.75 -10.24 -25.55
C ASN A 378 2.07 -9.08 -26.29
N SER A 379 1.86 -7.95 -25.61
CA SER A 379 1.05 -6.84 -26.09
C SER A 379 1.67 -6.07 -27.25
N SER A 380 0.84 -5.36 -28.03
CA SER A 380 1.22 -4.47 -29.13
C SER A 380 1.88 -5.14 -30.33
N VAL A 381 1.66 -6.44 -30.52
CA VAL A 381 2.20 -7.23 -31.64
C VAL A 381 1.10 -8.00 -32.37
N ASP A 382 1.43 -8.59 -33.55
CA ASP A 382 0.46 -9.38 -34.35
C ASP A 382 -0.10 -10.57 -33.61
N ASN A 383 0.77 -11.35 -32.98
CA ASN A 383 0.41 -12.52 -32.18
C ASN A 383 0.51 -12.18 -30.71
N SER A 384 -0.56 -11.63 -30.15
CA SER A 384 -0.55 -11.05 -28.79
C SER A 384 -0.91 -12.04 -27.71
N PHE A 385 -1.47 -13.22 -28.02
CA PHE A 385 -1.95 -14.18 -27.02
C PHE A 385 -1.38 -15.57 -27.27
N TRP A 386 -0.65 -16.08 -26.29
CA TRP A 386 0.10 -17.33 -26.35
C TRP A 386 -0.26 -18.26 -25.22
N THR A 387 -0.09 -19.56 -25.44
CA THR A 387 -0.05 -20.57 -24.40
C THR A 387 1.28 -21.30 -24.40
N LEU A 388 1.74 -21.68 -23.20
CA LEU A 388 2.86 -22.59 -22.97
C LEU A 388 2.35 -23.80 -22.22
N ASP A 389 2.42 -24.98 -22.84
CA ASP A 389 1.98 -26.24 -22.21
C ASP A 389 3.08 -26.85 -21.31
N LYS A 390 2.72 -27.92 -20.60
CA LYS A 390 3.66 -28.68 -19.73
C LYS A 390 4.86 -29.28 -20.47
N ASN A 391 4.75 -29.46 -21.80
CA ASN A 391 5.83 -29.97 -22.64
C ASN A 391 6.71 -28.84 -23.18
N GLN A 392 6.55 -27.63 -22.66
CA GLN A 392 7.26 -26.42 -23.09
C GLN A 392 7.00 -26.07 -24.57
N GLN A 393 5.80 -26.37 -25.09
CA GLN A 393 5.39 -26.03 -26.46
C GLN A 393 4.57 -24.75 -26.45
N TRP A 394 5.05 -23.76 -27.21
CA TRP A 394 4.32 -22.53 -27.46
C TRP A 394 3.26 -22.70 -28.55
N LYS A 395 2.10 -22.10 -28.33
CA LYS A 395 1.01 -22.06 -29.31
C LYS A 395 0.37 -20.68 -29.29
N SER A 396 0.25 -20.03 -30.47
CA SER A 396 -0.56 -18.81 -30.60
C SER A 396 -2.04 -19.16 -30.73
N LEU A 397 -2.91 -18.25 -30.32
CA LEU A 397 -4.35 -18.41 -30.39
C LEU A 397 -4.91 -17.77 -31.68
N ASP A 398 -5.91 -18.38 -32.28
CA ASP A 398 -6.54 -17.88 -33.52
C ASP A 398 -7.22 -16.53 -33.34
N VAL A 399 -7.60 -16.18 -32.11
CA VAL A 399 -8.20 -14.88 -31.75
C VAL A 399 -7.23 -13.71 -31.83
N CYS A 400 -5.92 -13.93 -31.97
CA CYS A 400 -4.92 -12.87 -32.08
C CYS A 400 -5.24 -11.85 -33.17
N SER A 401 -5.87 -12.30 -34.29
CA SER A 401 -6.27 -11.38 -35.37
C SER A 401 -7.26 -10.29 -34.93
N GLN A 402 -7.99 -10.50 -33.83
CA GLN A 402 -9.00 -9.58 -33.31
C GLN A 402 -8.45 -8.65 -32.22
N ILE A 403 -7.30 -8.98 -31.63
CA ILE A 403 -6.68 -8.24 -30.53
C ILE A 403 -5.25 -7.80 -30.84
N LYS A 404 -4.78 -7.98 -32.05
CA LYS A 404 -3.43 -7.60 -32.48
C LYS A 404 -3.21 -6.10 -32.38
N TYR A 405 -1.99 -5.70 -32.08
CA TYR A 405 -1.57 -4.33 -31.86
C TYR A 405 -2.34 -3.57 -30.76
N ASN A 406 -3.10 -4.29 -29.93
CA ASN A 406 -3.63 -3.69 -28.72
C ASN A 406 -2.51 -3.50 -27.70
N ASP A 407 -2.35 -2.28 -27.25
CA ASP A 407 -1.44 -1.97 -26.16
C ASP A 407 -2.05 -2.55 -24.87
N ASP A 408 -1.21 -2.97 -23.95
CA ASP A 408 -1.58 -3.23 -22.58
C ASP A 408 -2.81 -4.14 -22.39
N LEU A 409 -2.74 -5.36 -22.93
CA LEU A 409 -3.66 -6.43 -22.60
C LEU A 409 -3.39 -6.88 -21.16
N ARG A 410 -4.40 -6.81 -20.27
CA ARG A 410 -4.24 -7.09 -18.83
C ARG A 410 -5.46 -7.65 -18.16
N CYS A 411 -5.31 -7.99 -16.86
CA CYS A 411 -6.35 -8.50 -15.98
C CYS A 411 -6.95 -9.82 -16.46
N LEU A 412 -6.09 -10.73 -16.94
CA LEU A 412 -6.50 -12.05 -17.40
C LEU A 412 -6.95 -12.91 -16.23
N PHE A 413 -8.18 -13.43 -16.28
CA PHE A 413 -8.67 -14.42 -15.32
C PHE A 413 -9.77 -15.29 -15.93
N ILE A 414 -9.98 -16.49 -15.34
CA ILE A 414 -11.11 -17.35 -15.68
C ILE A 414 -12.25 -17.07 -14.71
N SER A 415 -13.43 -16.74 -15.26
CA SER A 415 -14.63 -16.51 -14.45
C SER A 415 -15.06 -17.79 -13.75
N SER A 416 -15.36 -17.66 -12.46
CA SER A 416 -15.86 -18.76 -11.64
C SER A 416 -17.31 -19.14 -11.96
N THR A 417 -18.08 -18.23 -12.57
CA THR A 417 -19.51 -18.43 -12.83
C THR A 417 -19.84 -18.84 -14.28
N ASN A 418 -19.04 -18.42 -15.26
CA ASN A 418 -19.33 -18.67 -16.68
C ASN A 418 -18.20 -19.39 -17.42
N ASN A 419 -17.09 -19.69 -16.75
CA ASN A 419 -15.95 -20.43 -17.27
C ASN A 419 -15.32 -19.84 -18.55
N LYS A 420 -15.47 -18.54 -18.77
CA LYS A 420 -14.79 -17.77 -19.83
C LYS A 420 -13.57 -17.07 -19.29
N MET A 421 -12.58 -16.85 -20.13
CA MET A 421 -11.47 -15.97 -19.83
C MET A 421 -11.87 -14.53 -20.08
N TRP A 422 -11.67 -13.68 -19.08
CA TRP A 422 -11.91 -12.25 -19.15
C TRP A 422 -10.60 -11.51 -19.13
N PHE A 423 -10.49 -10.47 -19.94
CA PHE A 423 -9.35 -9.55 -19.97
C PHE A 423 -9.76 -8.23 -20.59
N LEU A 424 -8.91 -7.22 -20.46
CA LEU A 424 -9.16 -5.91 -21.04
C LEU A 424 -7.97 -5.45 -21.90
N SER A 425 -8.24 -4.48 -22.76
CA SER A 425 -7.24 -3.63 -23.40
C SER A 425 -7.37 -2.22 -22.84
N ASN A 426 -6.29 -1.68 -22.33
CA ASN A 426 -6.23 -0.30 -21.82
C ASN A 426 -5.62 0.66 -22.85
N TYR A 427 -5.94 0.46 -24.10
CA TYR A 427 -5.48 1.35 -25.16
C TYR A 427 -6.32 2.63 -25.19
N TRP A 428 -5.69 3.78 -25.03
CA TRP A 428 -6.34 5.09 -24.89
C TRP A 428 -7.30 5.47 -26.04
N GLN A 429 -7.20 4.85 -27.21
CA GLN A 429 -8.12 5.04 -28.32
C GLN A 429 -9.20 3.95 -28.43
N THR A 430 -9.00 2.79 -27.80
CA THR A 430 -9.88 1.63 -27.95
C THR A 430 -9.93 0.78 -26.69
N SER A 431 -10.20 1.40 -25.53
CA SER A 431 -10.37 0.66 -24.27
C SER A 431 -11.55 -0.31 -24.37
N GLN A 432 -11.28 -1.61 -24.31
CA GLN A 432 -12.26 -2.67 -24.55
C GLN A 432 -12.17 -3.77 -23.50
N LEU A 433 -13.32 -4.43 -23.29
CA LEU A 433 -13.43 -5.64 -22.47
C LEU A 433 -13.63 -6.84 -23.41
N TYR A 434 -12.98 -7.95 -23.08
CA TYR A 434 -13.04 -9.19 -23.84
C TYR A 434 -13.47 -10.36 -22.97
N ALA A 435 -14.29 -11.24 -23.56
CA ALA A 435 -14.63 -12.55 -23.01
C ALA A 435 -14.27 -13.63 -24.01
N TYR A 436 -13.27 -14.45 -23.70
CA TYR A 436 -12.79 -15.53 -24.54
C TYR A 436 -13.32 -16.87 -24.03
N ASP A 437 -14.14 -17.51 -24.85
CA ASP A 437 -14.56 -18.89 -24.67
C ASP A 437 -13.47 -19.80 -25.25
N TYR A 438 -12.57 -20.25 -24.39
CA TYR A 438 -11.40 -21.06 -24.80
C TYR A 438 -11.77 -22.50 -25.18
N ILE A 439 -12.99 -22.97 -24.85
CA ILE A 439 -13.51 -24.26 -25.23
C ILE A 439 -13.99 -24.21 -26.68
N ASN A 440 -14.77 -23.19 -27.04
CA ASN A 440 -15.34 -23.01 -28.36
C ASN A 440 -14.49 -22.14 -29.29
N ASN A 441 -13.35 -21.64 -28.82
CA ASN A 441 -12.42 -20.72 -29.52
C ASN A 441 -13.14 -19.51 -30.10
N THR A 442 -13.97 -18.83 -29.28
CA THR A 442 -14.72 -17.64 -29.71
C THR A 442 -14.44 -16.46 -28.78
N LEU A 443 -14.24 -15.28 -29.37
CA LEU A 443 -14.01 -14.04 -28.66
C LEU A 443 -15.22 -13.12 -28.78
N GLN A 444 -15.74 -12.66 -27.65
CA GLN A 444 -16.74 -11.62 -27.59
C GLN A 444 -16.07 -10.31 -27.10
N THR A 445 -16.34 -9.21 -27.80
CA THR A 445 -15.79 -7.88 -27.51
C THR A 445 -16.89 -6.97 -27.02
N TYR A 446 -16.61 -6.15 -25.99
CA TYR A 446 -17.48 -5.14 -25.43
C TYR A 446 -16.79 -3.76 -25.51
N GLY A 447 -17.52 -2.74 -25.94
CA GLY A 447 -16.97 -1.37 -26.09
C GLY A 447 -16.39 -1.09 -27.49
N PRO A 448 -15.63 0.01 -27.67
CA PRO A 448 -15.18 0.99 -26.65
C PRO A 448 -16.28 1.95 -26.16
N THR A 449 -17.40 2.05 -26.84
CA THR A 449 -18.57 2.82 -26.39
C THR A 449 -19.57 1.85 -25.76
N TYR A 450 -19.94 2.13 -24.53
CA TYR A 450 -20.90 1.36 -23.73
C TYR A 450 -22.23 2.09 -23.67
N ILE A 451 -23.31 1.35 -23.54
CA ILE A 451 -24.64 1.89 -23.31
C ILE A 451 -25.08 1.42 -21.92
N ASN A 452 -25.46 2.35 -21.06
CA ASN A 452 -25.98 1.99 -19.74
C ASN A 452 -27.47 1.69 -19.77
N GLU A 453 -28.03 1.30 -18.63
CA GLU A 453 -29.45 0.96 -18.44
C GLU A 453 -30.43 2.11 -18.76
N ASP A 454 -29.96 3.36 -18.86
CA ASP A 454 -30.76 4.52 -19.26
C ASP A 454 -30.62 4.86 -20.76
N GLY A 455 -29.85 4.08 -21.50
CA GLY A 455 -29.54 4.33 -22.90
C GLY A 455 -28.47 5.42 -23.12
N ALA A 456 -27.79 5.88 -22.04
CA ALA A 456 -26.71 6.85 -22.15
C ALA A 456 -25.42 6.17 -22.66
N GLN A 457 -24.71 6.87 -23.53
CA GLN A 457 -23.43 6.40 -24.05
C GLN A 457 -22.29 6.81 -23.14
N ILE A 458 -21.42 5.87 -22.81
CA ILE A 458 -20.21 6.05 -21.99
C ILE A 458 -19.03 5.56 -22.80
N THR A 459 -18.04 6.41 -22.98
CA THR A 459 -16.78 6.06 -23.68
C THR A 459 -15.62 6.40 -22.76
N PRO A 460 -15.20 5.46 -21.88
CA PRO A 460 -14.06 5.69 -21.00
C PRO A 460 -12.75 5.82 -21.80
N ASN A 461 -11.90 6.77 -21.41
CA ASN A 461 -10.57 6.91 -22.00
C ASN A 461 -9.62 5.78 -21.57
N TYR A 462 -9.81 5.27 -20.32
CA TYR A 462 -8.94 4.25 -19.74
C TYR A 462 -9.76 3.18 -19.03
N PHE A 463 -9.30 1.92 -19.16
CA PHE A 463 -9.68 0.77 -18.35
C PHE A 463 -8.45 0.30 -17.58
N TYR A 464 -8.58 0.18 -16.26
CA TYR A 464 -7.45 -0.17 -15.42
C TYR A 464 -7.51 -1.58 -14.86
N LYS A 465 -8.66 -1.99 -14.34
CA LYS A 465 -8.85 -3.30 -13.70
C LYS A 465 -10.26 -3.81 -13.88
N ILE A 466 -10.38 -5.14 -13.94
CA ILE A 466 -11.66 -5.84 -13.90
C ILE A 466 -11.66 -6.90 -12.81
N LYS A 467 -12.83 -7.19 -12.26
CA LYS A 467 -13.01 -8.23 -11.24
C LYS A 467 -14.41 -8.81 -11.30
N GLU A 468 -14.53 -10.12 -11.13
CA GLU A 468 -15.81 -10.80 -10.95
C GLU A 468 -16.26 -10.68 -9.49
N ASP A 469 -17.54 -10.31 -9.25
CA ASP A 469 -18.12 -10.36 -7.93
C ASP A 469 -18.80 -11.71 -7.66
N ARG A 470 -19.32 -11.91 -6.44
CA ARG A 470 -19.92 -13.20 -6.04
C ARG A 470 -21.22 -13.54 -6.80
N GLU A 471 -21.85 -12.55 -7.42
CA GLU A 471 -23.07 -12.71 -8.22
C GLU A 471 -22.74 -13.01 -9.70
N GLY A 472 -21.45 -12.97 -10.07
CA GLY A 472 -20.97 -13.19 -11.43
C GLY A 472 -21.02 -11.96 -12.31
N ASN A 473 -21.18 -10.76 -11.71
CA ASN A 473 -21.05 -9.50 -12.45
C ASN A 473 -19.57 -9.19 -12.68
N ILE A 474 -19.22 -8.71 -13.86
CA ILE A 474 -17.86 -8.29 -14.21
C ILE A 474 -17.77 -6.77 -14.01
N TRP A 475 -17.14 -6.37 -12.93
CA TRP A 475 -16.85 -4.99 -12.59
C TRP A 475 -15.66 -4.45 -13.37
N MET A 476 -15.75 -3.19 -13.80
CA MET A 476 -14.75 -2.48 -14.59
C MET A 476 -14.39 -1.16 -13.91
N CYS A 477 -13.10 -0.94 -13.61
CA CYS A 477 -12.58 0.34 -13.16
C CYS A 477 -12.22 1.19 -14.36
N THR A 478 -12.89 2.32 -14.50
CA THR A 478 -12.73 3.19 -15.67
C THR A 478 -12.46 4.65 -15.30
N SER A 479 -12.03 5.43 -16.29
CA SER A 479 -11.89 6.90 -16.14
C SER A 479 -13.23 7.65 -15.93
N SER A 480 -14.36 6.97 -16.17
CA SER A 480 -15.71 7.53 -16.02
C SER A 480 -16.44 7.04 -14.77
N GLY A 481 -15.75 6.39 -13.84
CA GLY A 481 -16.31 5.71 -12.69
C GLY A 481 -16.40 4.20 -12.87
N PRO A 482 -16.88 3.46 -11.87
CA PRO A 482 -17.05 2.02 -11.94
C PRO A 482 -18.29 1.66 -12.78
N LEU A 483 -18.12 0.71 -13.68
CA LEU A 483 -19.18 0.11 -14.47
C LEU A 483 -19.20 -1.40 -14.19
N TYR A 484 -20.31 -2.07 -14.44
CA TYR A 484 -20.31 -3.53 -14.48
C TYR A 484 -21.20 -4.11 -15.56
N LEU A 485 -20.78 -5.26 -16.08
CA LEU A 485 -21.60 -6.10 -16.94
C LEU A 485 -22.28 -7.13 -16.06
N SER A 486 -23.61 -7.10 -16.01
CA SER A 486 -24.37 -7.99 -15.14
C SER A 486 -24.28 -9.46 -15.59
N ALA A 487 -24.30 -10.40 -14.65
CA ALA A 487 -24.36 -11.82 -14.94
C ALA A 487 -25.54 -12.21 -15.84
N ALA A 488 -26.64 -11.47 -15.75
CA ALA A 488 -27.80 -11.65 -16.65
C ALA A 488 -27.46 -11.26 -18.08
N ASN A 489 -26.86 -10.09 -18.29
CA ASN A 489 -26.45 -9.59 -19.60
C ASN A 489 -25.37 -10.48 -20.22
N ILE A 490 -24.43 -10.99 -19.43
CA ILE A 490 -23.41 -11.96 -19.88
C ILE A 490 -24.09 -13.23 -20.43
N ARG A 491 -25.07 -13.80 -19.74
CA ARG A 491 -25.81 -14.99 -20.20
C ARG A 491 -26.60 -14.74 -21.47
N LEU A 492 -27.16 -13.54 -21.63
CA LEU A 492 -27.93 -13.15 -22.81
C LEU A 492 -27.07 -12.70 -23.99
N GLY A 493 -25.76 -12.53 -23.80
CA GLY A 493 -24.84 -11.94 -24.77
C GLY A 493 -25.12 -10.45 -25.04
N ALA A 494 -25.80 -9.76 -24.11
CA ALA A 494 -26.12 -8.35 -24.23
C ALA A 494 -24.89 -7.46 -23.97
N GLN A 495 -24.85 -6.30 -24.64
CA GLN A 495 -23.73 -5.33 -24.57
C GLN A 495 -23.96 -4.24 -23.54
N GLU A 496 -25.15 -4.17 -22.93
CA GLU A 496 -25.54 -3.15 -21.97
C GLU A 496 -24.74 -3.31 -20.67
N VAL A 497 -24.16 -2.23 -20.19
CA VAL A 497 -23.48 -2.14 -18.88
C VAL A 497 -24.40 -1.45 -17.87
N THR A 498 -24.15 -1.68 -16.60
CA THR A 498 -24.81 -0.98 -15.51
C THR A 498 -23.87 0.06 -14.93
N GLN A 499 -24.35 1.30 -14.85
CA GLN A 499 -23.79 2.38 -14.06
C GLN A 499 -24.66 2.54 -12.82
N HIS A 500 -24.26 1.93 -11.69
CA HIS A 500 -25.14 1.78 -10.52
C HIS A 500 -25.67 3.11 -10.00
N LYS A 501 -26.98 3.18 -9.73
CA LYS A 501 -27.65 4.36 -9.21
C LYS A 501 -27.78 4.30 -7.70
N VAL A 502 -27.22 5.28 -7.01
CA VAL A 502 -27.29 5.46 -5.56
C VAL A 502 -28.37 6.46 -5.22
N PRO A 503 -29.44 6.09 -4.49
CA PRO A 503 -30.48 7.01 -4.05
C PRO A 503 -29.92 8.14 -3.19
N ARG A 504 -30.35 9.38 -3.42
CA ARG A 504 -29.88 10.54 -2.64
C ARG A 504 -30.33 10.55 -1.19
N ASN A 505 -31.45 9.90 -0.87
CA ASN A 505 -32.03 9.85 0.48
C ASN A 505 -32.29 11.24 1.09
N ASP A 506 -32.53 12.25 0.25
CA ASP A 506 -32.80 13.65 0.60
C ASP A 506 -34.32 14.01 0.56
N GLY A 507 -35.17 13.00 0.46
CA GLY A 507 -36.61 13.14 0.31
C GLY A 507 -37.09 13.32 -1.14
N THR A 508 -36.17 13.32 -2.10
CA THR A 508 -36.47 13.26 -3.54
C THR A 508 -36.38 11.82 -4.05
N ASN A 509 -36.91 11.56 -5.24
CA ASN A 509 -36.71 10.27 -5.93
C ASN A 509 -35.51 10.28 -6.89
N TYR A 510 -34.56 11.19 -6.65
CA TYR A 510 -33.37 11.27 -7.48
C TYR A 510 -32.26 10.30 -6.98
N ALA A 511 -31.48 9.86 -7.91
CA ALA A 511 -30.28 9.06 -7.67
C ALA A 511 -29.10 9.64 -8.46
N ASP A 512 -27.90 9.47 -7.93
CA ASP A 512 -26.65 9.77 -8.63
C ASP A 512 -25.98 8.46 -9.04
N TYR A 513 -25.19 8.47 -10.09
CA TYR A 513 -24.40 7.31 -10.43
C TYR A 513 -23.25 7.13 -9.43
N LEU A 514 -22.96 5.89 -9.10
CA LEU A 514 -21.89 5.53 -8.16
C LEU A 514 -20.54 6.06 -8.66
N LEU A 515 -19.90 6.96 -7.89
CA LEU A 515 -18.62 7.58 -8.19
C LEU A 515 -18.53 8.12 -9.63
N ASP A 516 -19.59 8.76 -10.13
CA ASP A 516 -19.66 9.34 -11.48
C ASP A 516 -18.52 10.34 -11.73
N GLY A 517 -17.82 10.18 -12.84
CA GLY A 517 -16.68 11.02 -13.21
C GLY A 517 -15.42 10.86 -12.35
N ILE A 518 -15.44 9.96 -11.36
CA ILE A 518 -14.24 9.65 -10.57
C ILE A 518 -13.45 8.56 -11.28
N ASN A 519 -12.20 8.86 -11.60
CA ASN A 519 -11.29 7.91 -12.22
C ASN A 519 -10.96 6.76 -11.24
N THR A 520 -11.67 5.63 -11.37
CA THR A 520 -11.43 4.41 -10.60
C THR A 520 -10.33 3.57 -11.25
N ARG A 521 -9.37 3.11 -10.45
CA ARG A 521 -8.16 2.45 -10.95
C ARG A 521 -8.04 0.99 -10.53
N SER A 522 -8.45 0.66 -9.32
CA SER A 522 -8.36 -0.71 -8.79
C SER A 522 -9.63 -1.10 -8.08
N ILE A 523 -9.90 -2.41 -8.05
CA ILE A 523 -11.05 -2.99 -7.35
C ILE A 523 -10.65 -4.30 -6.69
N ALA A 524 -11.12 -4.50 -5.47
CA ALA A 524 -11.14 -5.80 -4.81
C ALA A 524 -12.53 -6.07 -4.23
N ILE A 525 -12.96 -7.31 -4.28
CA ILE A 525 -14.23 -7.78 -3.73
C ILE A 525 -13.95 -8.55 -2.45
N ASP A 526 -14.49 -8.11 -1.32
CA ASP A 526 -14.28 -8.80 -0.06
C ASP A 526 -15.23 -9.98 0.17
N GLY A 527 -15.04 -10.67 1.28
CA GLY A 527 -15.85 -11.84 1.62
C GLY A 527 -17.35 -11.55 1.74
N GLY A 528 -17.74 -10.31 2.04
CA GLY A 528 -19.12 -9.85 2.12
C GLY A 528 -19.68 -9.31 0.79
N ASN A 529 -18.98 -9.53 -0.32
CA ASN A 529 -19.32 -8.98 -1.64
C ASN A 529 -19.33 -7.43 -1.68
N ARG A 530 -18.65 -6.79 -0.71
CA ARG A 530 -18.47 -5.33 -0.73
C ARG A 530 -17.35 -4.97 -1.71
N LYS A 531 -17.43 -3.77 -2.29
CA LYS A 531 -16.50 -3.29 -3.31
C LYS A 531 -15.52 -2.30 -2.71
N TRP A 532 -14.24 -2.65 -2.70
CA TRP A 532 -13.13 -1.75 -2.39
C TRP A 532 -12.66 -1.12 -3.69
N LEU A 533 -12.91 0.17 -3.88
CA LEU A 533 -12.61 0.91 -5.10
C LEU A 533 -11.48 1.90 -4.84
N GLY A 534 -10.33 1.65 -5.44
CA GLY A 534 -9.19 2.57 -5.45
C GLY A 534 -9.28 3.53 -6.63
N THR A 535 -8.90 4.78 -6.40
CA THR A 535 -9.00 5.85 -7.39
C THR A 535 -7.64 6.42 -7.78
N ASN A 536 -7.61 7.24 -8.80
CA ASN A 536 -6.38 7.92 -9.24
C ASN A 536 -6.02 9.15 -8.38
N SER A 537 -6.95 9.72 -7.63
CA SER A 537 -6.70 10.96 -6.85
C SER A 537 -7.59 11.15 -5.61
N ASN A 538 -8.55 10.25 -5.37
CA ASN A 538 -9.55 10.40 -4.33
C ASN A 538 -9.46 9.33 -3.23
N GLY A 539 -8.37 8.58 -3.16
CA GLY A 539 -8.16 7.52 -2.16
C GLY A 539 -9.00 6.27 -2.44
N VAL A 540 -9.50 5.64 -1.37
CA VAL A 540 -10.18 4.34 -1.40
C VAL A 540 -11.61 4.49 -0.88
N TYR A 541 -12.57 3.96 -1.63
CA TYR A 541 -13.97 3.83 -1.21
C TYR A 541 -14.29 2.37 -0.88
N LEU A 542 -14.95 2.14 0.24
CA LEU A 542 -15.60 0.87 0.57
C LEU A 542 -17.11 1.04 0.39
N ILE A 543 -17.67 0.29 -0.55
CA ILE A 543 -19.08 0.33 -0.92
C ILE A 543 -19.76 -0.97 -0.47
N SER A 544 -21.00 -0.87 0.00
CA SER A 544 -21.82 -2.02 0.41
C SER A 544 -22.01 -3.04 -0.73
N SER A 545 -22.41 -4.26 -0.38
CA SER A 545 -22.62 -5.34 -1.37
C SER A 545 -23.69 -4.96 -2.41
N ASP A 546 -24.73 -4.24 -2.00
CA ASP A 546 -25.81 -3.74 -2.85
C ASP A 546 -25.48 -2.41 -3.55
N CYS A 547 -24.27 -1.89 -3.34
CA CYS A 547 -23.76 -0.63 -3.90
C CYS A 547 -24.53 0.66 -3.51
N ASN A 548 -25.48 0.59 -2.58
CA ASN A 548 -26.32 1.74 -2.19
C ASN A 548 -25.69 2.61 -1.08
N THR A 549 -24.66 2.11 -0.40
CA THR A 549 -24.07 2.79 0.77
C THR A 549 -22.56 2.85 0.64
N GLN A 550 -22.01 4.06 0.77
CA GLN A 550 -20.59 4.26 1.04
C GLN A 550 -20.32 3.97 2.52
N ILE A 551 -19.64 2.86 2.81
CA ILE A 551 -19.32 2.42 4.18
C ILE A 551 -18.13 3.19 4.74
N GLN A 552 -17.08 3.37 3.93
CA GLN A 552 -15.82 4.03 4.29
C GLN A 552 -15.30 4.83 3.09
N HIS A 553 -14.58 5.91 3.40
CA HIS A 553 -13.77 6.63 2.43
C HIS A 553 -12.44 7.02 3.09
N PHE A 554 -11.36 6.41 2.63
CA PHE A 554 -10.02 6.67 3.12
C PHE A 554 -9.25 7.56 2.16
N THR A 555 -8.67 8.62 2.70
CA THR A 555 -7.73 9.51 2.00
C THR A 555 -6.47 9.66 2.82
N SER A 556 -5.41 10.18 2.21
CA SER A 556 -4.19 10.53 2.93
C SER A 556 -4.39 11.58 4.03
N ASP A 557 -5.48 12.35 3.99
CA ASP A 557 -5.77 13.36 5.02
C ASP A 557 -6.50 12.80 6.23
N ASN A 558 -7.34 11.77 6.04
CA ASN A 558 -8.20 11.22 7.11
C ASN A 558 -7.76 9.85 7.63
N SER A 559 -6.68 9.30 7.08
CA SER A 559 -6.19 7.95 7.42
C SER A 559 -4.68 7.82 7.22
N PRO A 560 -4.04 6.73 7.66
CA PRO A 560 -2.66 6.39 7.34
C PRO A 560 -2.39 5.96 5.89
N LEU A 561 -3.37 6.11 4.99
CA LEU A 561 -3.18 5.86 3.56
C LEU A 561 -2.05 6.76 3.01
N LEU A 562 -1.07 6.17 2.33
CA LEU A 562 0.15 6.86 1.89
C LEU A 562 -0.06 7.79 0.69
N SER A 563 -1.08 7.54 -0.12
CA SER A 563 -1.41 8.35 -1.30
C SER A 563 -2.88 8.22 -1.65
N ASN A 564 -3.46 9.27 -2.23
CA ASN A 564 -4.81 9.22 -2.81
C ASN A 564 -4.84 8.52 -4.19
N THR A 565 -3.66 8.24 -4.78
CA THR A 565 -3.52 7.40 -5.96
C THR A 565 -3.31 5.95 -5.53
N ILE A 566 -4.21 5.06 -5.94
CA ILE A 566 -4.17 3.64 -5.60
C ILE A 566 -3.80 2.84 -6.85
N LEU A 567 -2.69 2.13 -6.79
CA LEU A 567 -2.23 1.30 -7.90
C LEU A 567 -2.92 -0.05 -7.91
N ASP A 568 -3.00 -0.71 -6.75
CA ASP A 568 -3.71 -1.97 -6.59
C ASP A 568 -4.28 -2.14 -5.18
N ILE A 569 -5.28 -3.01 -5.06
CA ILE A 569 -5.91 -3.42 -3.79
C ILE A 569 -5.95 -4.94 -3.75
N LEU A 570 -5.45 -5.52 -2.66
CA LEU A 570 -5.52 -6.95 -2.38
C LEU A 570 -6.15 -7.20 -1.02
N ILE A 571 -6.99 -8.22 -0.92
CA ILE A 571 -7.62 -8.64 0.34
C ILE A 571 -7.19 -10.07 0.63
N GLU A 572 -6.53 -10.28 1.77
CA GLU A 572 -6.19 -11.63 2.22
C GLU A 572 -7.38 -12.31 2.96
N PRO A 573 -7.35 -13.62 3.12
CA PRO A 573 -8.45 -14.37 3.76
C PRO A 573 -8.82 -13.89 5.16
N SER A 574 -7.88 -13.34 5.93
CA SER A 574 -8.10 -12.78 7.26
C SER A 574 -8.93 -11.49 7.27
N GLY A 575 -9.13 -10.87 6.09
CA GLY A 575 -9.77 -9.58 5.92
C GLY A 575 -8.81 -8.38 5.99
N LYS A 576 -7.50 -8.60 6.07
CA LYS A 576 -6.52 -7.53 5.91
C LYS A 576 -6.50 -7.07 4.45
N VAL A 577 -6.64 -5.77 4.22
CA VAL A 577 -6.68 -5.12 2.91
C VAL A 577 -5.38 -4.37 2.70
N TYR A 578 -4.66 -4.68 1.64
CA TYR A 578 -3.42 -4.03 1.25
C TYR A 578 -3.69 -3.02 0.14
N PHE A 579 -3.01 -1.88 0.21
CA PHE A 579 -3.09 -0.80 -0.76
C PHE A 579 -1.68 -0.51 -1.30
N ALA A 580 -1.44 -0.86 -2.56
CA ALA A 580 -0.26 -0.42 -3.28
C ALA A 580 -0.47 1.03 -3.77
N THR A 581 0.51 1.88 -3.51
CA THR A 581 0.48 3.30 -3.88
C THR A 581 1.82 3.73 -4.47
N PRO A 582 1.91 4.86 -5.19
CA PRO A 582 3.19 5.40 -5.64
C PRO A 582 4.17 5.78 -4.51
N LYS A 583 3.69 5.80 -3.27
CA LYS A 583 4.45 6.16 -2.07
C LYS A 583 4.81 4.95 -1.19
N GLY A 584 4.47 3.75 -1.61
CA GLY A 584 4.70 2.51 -0.88
C GLY A 584 3.44 1.70 -0.60
N LEU A 585 3.55 0.74 0.30
CA LEU A 585 2.51 -0.19 0.68
C LEU A 585 2.00 0.12 2.09
N CYS A 586 0.69 0.08 2.27
CA CYS A 586 0.06 0.07 3.59
C CYS A 586 -1.10 -0.94 3.63
N SER A 587 -1.55 -1.29 4.83
CA SER A 587 -2.69 -2.18 5.01
C SER A 587 -3.66 -1.67 6.07
N TYR A 588 -4.90 -2.13 5.95
CA TYR A 588 -6.00 -1.86 6.88
C TYR A 588 -6.69 -3.15 7.27
N MET A 589 -6.94 -3.37 8.55
CA MET A 589 -7.69 -4.54 9.03
C MET A 589 -9.19 -4.29 8.92
N SER A 590 -9.83 -4.95 7.96
CA SER A 590 -11.27 -4.93 7.77
C SER A 590 -12.01 -5.75 8.84
N ASP A 591 -13.32 -5.62 8.84
CA ASP A 591 -14.22 -6.39 9.72
C ASP A 591 -14.77 -7.66 9.07
N VAL A 592 -14.46 -7.91 7.82
CA VAL A 592 -14.99 -9.03 7.05
C VAL A 592 -13.84 -9.92 6.57
N THR A 593 -13.94 -11.21 6.91
CA THR A 593 -13.02 -12.26 6.42
C THR A 593 -13.62 -12.93 5.18
N LEU A 594 -12.80 -13.66 4.43
CA LEU A 594 -13.33 -14.55 3.39
C LEU A 594 -14.20 -15.62 4.05
N PRO A 595 -15.37 -15.98 3.47
CA PRO A 595 -16.20 -17.04 3.97
C PRO A 595 -15.54 -18.41 3.69
N SER A 596 -15.69 -19.33 4.63
CA SER A 596 -15.34 -20.74 4.44
C SER A 596 -16.31 -21.41 3.49
N ASN A 597 -15.85 -22.40 2.73
CA ASN A 597 -16.74 -23.22 1.90
C ASN A 597 -17.64 -24.11 2.77
N GLU A 598 -17.10 -24.57 3.92
CA GLU A 598 -17.79 -25.41 4.91
C GLU A 598 -17.45 -24.89 6.32
N MET A 599 -18.38 -25.05 7.26
CA MET A 599 -18.15 -24.72 8.67
C MET A 599 -17.52 -25.90 9.41
N ASN A 600 -16.23 -25.79 9.75
CA ASN A 600 -15.52 -26.80 10.51
C ASN A 600 -15.38 -26.38 11.98
N LYS A 601 -15.50 -27.35 12.90
CA LYS A 601 -15.45 -27.10 14.33
C LYS A 601 -14.14 -26.45 14.81
N ASN A 602 -13.04 -26.68 14.14
CA ASN A 602 -11.74 -26.12 14.50
C ASN A 602 -11.53 -24.70 13.95
N ASP A 603 -12.28 -24.30 12.93
CA ASP A 603 -12.12 -23.03 12.22
C ASP A 603 -13.12 -21.97 12.72
N VAL A 604 -14.26 -22.41 13.29
CA VAL A 604 -15.25 -21.49 13.85
C VAL A 604 -14.93 -21.18 15.32
N TYR A 605 -14.50 -19.96 15.59
CA TYR A 605 -14.21 -19.50 16.93
C TYR A 605 -14.56 -18.02 17.14
N ALA A 606 -14.65 -17.60 18.40
CA ALA A 606 -14.87 -16.22 18.77
C ALA A 606 -13.62 -15.61 19.41
N TYR A 607 -13.36 -14.34 19.11
CA TYR A 607 -12.31 -13.56 19.77
C TYR A 607 -12.69 -12.07 19.95
N PRO A 608 -12.15 -11.39 20.99
CA PRO A 608 -11.36 -11.98 22.06
C PRO A 608 -12.18 -12.98 22.87
N ASN A 609 -11.53 -14.04 23.39
CA ASN A 609 -12.17 -15.02 24.23
C ASN A 609 -11.14 -15.55 25.25
N PRO A 610 -11.24 -15.23 26.56
CA PRO A 610 -12.35 -14.50 27.20
C PRO A 610 -12.37 -12.99 26.84
N VAL A 611 -13.56 -12.42 26.87
CA VAL A 611 -13.78 -10.96 26.78
C VAL A 611 -13.53 -10.37 28.17
N LYS A 612 -12.50 -9.53 28.29
CA LYS A 612 -12.10 -8.89 29.56
C LYS A 612 -12.96 -7.66 29.87
N PRO A 613 -13.00 -7.19 31.15
CA PRO A 613 -13.84 -6.07 31.60
C PRO A 613 -13.55 -4.75 30.88
N ASP A 614 -12.31 -4.52 30.49
CA ASP A 614 -11.81 -3.33 29.81
C ASP A 614 -12.03 -3.35 28.30
N TYR A 615 -12.44 -4.47 27.73
CA TYR A 615 -12.67 -4.60 26.30
C TYR A 615 -14.03 -4.01 25.90
N THR A 616 -14.00 -2.93 25.16
CA THR A 616 -15.20 -2.23 24.66
C THR A 616 -15.51 -2.52 23.18
N GLY A 617 -14.64 -3.25 22.49
CA GLY A 617 -14.78 -3.58 21.07
C GLY A 617 -15.83 -4.66 20.78
N LEU A 618 -15.93 -5.02 19.49
CA LEU A 618 -16.83 -6.07 19.01
C LEU A 618 -16.19 -7.45 19.19
N VAL A 619 -16.95 -8.41 19.70
CA VAL A 619 -16.55 -9.82 19.65
C VAL A 619 -16.79 -10.33 18.24
N LYS A 620 -15.77 -10.87 17.59
CA LYS A 620 -15.83 -11.44 16.23
C LYS A 620 -15.99 -12.95 16.32
N ILE A 621 -16.93 -13.50 15.58
CA ILE A 621 -17.07 -14.93 15.30
C ILE A 621 -16.66 -15.14 13.85
N VAL A 622 -15.63 -15.95 13.62
CA VAL A 622 -15.00 -16.16 12.31
C VAL A 622 -15.04 -17.62 11.88
N GLY A 623 -14.64 -17.91 10.62
CA GLY A 623 -14.68 -19.25 10.05
C GLY A 623 -16.07 -19.66 9.56
N LEU A 624 -16.98 -18.69 9.39
CA LEU A 624 -18.34 -18.93 8.95
C LEU A 624 -18.41 -19.07 7.43
N THR A 625 -19.46 -19.73 6.94
CA THR A 625 -19.83 -19.70 5.53
C THR A 625 -20.48 -18.35 5.18
N PHE A 626 -20.60 -18.07 3.89
CA PHE A 626 -21.27 -16.85 3.43
C PHE A 626 -22.73 -16.81 3.87
N ASP A 627 -23.18 -15.67 4.38
CA ASP A 627 -24.57 -15.41 4.82
C ASP A 627 -25.11 -16.46 5.82
N ALA A 628 -24.23 -16.96 6.70
CA ALA A 628 -24.59 -17.94 7.71
C ALA A 628 -25.48 -17.33 8.80
N ASP A 629 -26.49 -18.08 9.25
CA ASP A 629 -27.27 -17.72 10.43
C ASP A 629 -26.45 -17.92 11.70
N VAL A 630 -26.48 -16.90 12.57
CA VAL A 630 -25.77 -16.91 13.87
C VAL A 630 -26.73 -16.56 14.98
N LYS A 631 -26.76 -17.40 16.03
CA LYS A 631 -27.49 -17.15 17.26
C LYS A 631 -26.54 -17.21 18.45
N ILE A 632 -26.63 -16.23 19.32
CA ILE A 632 -25.90 -16.19 20.58
C ILE A 632 -26.92 -16.44 21.70
N VAL A 633 -26.72 -17.49 22.46
CA VAL A 633 -27.63 -17.91 23.52
C VAL A 633 -26.88 -18.04 24.87
N THR A 634 -27.59 -17.90 25.98
CA THR A 634 -27.04 -18.24 27.30
C THR A 634 -26.79 -19.74 27.40
N SER A 635 -26.07 -20.20 28.44
CA SER A 635 -25.88 -21.63 28.76
C SER A 635 -27.19 -22.41 28.92
N ASN A 636 -28.32 -21.72 29.20
CA ASN A 636 -29.66 -22.31 29.36
C ASN A 636 -30.51 -22.18 28.07
N GLY A 637 -29.92 -21.82 26.94
CA GLY A 637 -30.60 -21.72 25.63
C GLY A 637 -31.45 -20.46 25.42
N VAL A 638 -31.36 -19.44 26.31
CA VAL A 638 -32.08 -18.18 26.09
C VAL A 638 -31.39 -17.35 25.06
N LEU A 639 -32.12 -16.93 23.99
CA LEU A 639 -31.61 -16.11 22.91
C LEU A 639 -31.17 -14.73 23.43
N VAL A 640 -29.95 -14.35 23.13
CA VAL A 640 -29.31 -13.09 23.51
C VAL A 640 -29.17 -12.16 22.32
N ASN A 641 -28.68 -12.70 21.21
CA ASN A 641 -28.43 -11.96 19.98
C ASN A 641 -28.56 -12.89 18.78
N GLN A 642 -28.87 -12.35 17.62
CA GLN A 642 -28.93 -13.11 16.37
C GLN A 642 -28.67 -12.21 15.16
N GLY A 643 -28.23 -12.81 14.06
CA GLY A 643 -28.04 -12.14 12.78
C GLY A 643 -27.40 -13.07 11.77
N ARG A 644 -26.91 -12.49 10.68
CA ARG A 644 -26.21 -13.22 9.63
C ARG A 644 -24.75 -12.79 9.51
N SER A 645 -23.91 -13.70 9.07
CA SER A 645 -22.50 -13.38 8.78
C SER A 645 -22.40 -12.45 7.58
N ILE A 646 -21.42 -11.54 7.64
CA ILE A 646 -20.95 -10.79 6.48
C ILE A 646 -19.63 -11.44 6.06
N GLY A 647 -19.61 -12.07 4.89
CA GLY A 647 -18.51 -12.96 4.55
C GLY A 647 -18.38 -14.09 5.55
N GLY A 648 -17.17 -14.38 6.01
CA GLY A 648 -16.86 -15.39 7.02
C GLY A 648 -16.99 -14.91 8.46
N THR A 649 -17.54 -13.72 8.72
CA THR A 649 -17.52 -13.09 10.05
C THR A 649 -18.90 -12.63 10.51
N TYR A 650 -19.21 -12.87 11.80
CA TYR A 650 -20.29 -12.21 12.52
C TYR A 650 -19.71 -11.39 13.68
N THR A 651 -20.21 -10.17 13.87
CA THR A 651 -19.74 -9.29 14.95
C THR A 651 -20.83 -9.05 16.00
N TRP A 652 -20.45 -9.14 17.28
CA TRP A 652 -21.35 -8.94 18.41
C TRP A 652 -20.83 -7.85 19.35
N ASN A 653 -21.68 -6.88 19.65
CA ASN A 653 -21.38 -5.75 20.52
C ASN A 653 -21.56 -6.06 22.02
N GLN A 654 -21.65 -7.33 22.42
CA GLN A 654 -21.87 -7.80 23.78
C GLN A 654 -23.19 -7.31 24.38
N CYS A 655 -24.19 -6.99 23.56
CA CYS A 655 -25.51 -6.58 24.00
C CYS A 655 -26.58 -7.63 23.66
N ASP A 656 -27.64 -7.64 24.48
CA ASP A 656 -28.86 -8.40 24.17
C ASP A 656 -29.68 -7.72 23.06
N LEU A 657 -30.76 -8.37 22.62
CA LEU A 657 -31.67 -7.84 21.59
C LEU A 657 -32.35 -6.50 21.97
N LYS A 658 -32.27 -6.09 23.24
CA LYS A 658 -32.78 -4.80 23.74
C LYS A 658 -31.66 -3.76 23.86
N GLY A 659 -30.45 -4.05 23.39
CA GLY A 659 -29.29 -3.15 23.45
C GLY A 659 -28.59 -3.08 24.83
N ARG A 660 -28.94 -3.92 25.79
CA ARG A 660 -28.32 -3.92 27.11
C ARG A 660 -27.11 -4.83 27.16
N LYS A 661 -26.01 -4.37 27.78
CA LYS A 661 -24.81 -5.17 27.99
C LYS A 661 -25.12 -6.44 28.75
N VAL A 662 -24.65 -7.59 28.28
CA VAL A 662 -24.84 -8.89 28.90
C VAL A 662 -23.99 -9.04 30.18
N SER A 663 -24.35 -9.91 31.08
CA SER A 663 -23.63 -10.19 32.32
C SER A 663 -22.42 -11.10 32.10
N SER A 664 -21.52 -11.22 33.10
CA SER A 664 -20.47 -12.24 33.11
C SER A 664 -21.08 -13.63 32.95
N GLY A 665 -20.46 -14.48 32.14
CA GLY A 665 -20.96 -15.84 31.92
C GLY A 665 -20.41 -16.46 30.63
N ILE A 666 -20.84 -17.68 30.37
CA ILE A 666 -20.55 -18.38 29.13
C ILE A 666 -21.77 -18.26 28.19
N TYR A 667 -21.54 -17.82 26.98
CA TYR A 667 -22.50 -17.75 25.90
C TYR A 667 -22.16 -18.76 24.84
N MET A 668 -23.18 -19.42 24.31
CA MET A 668 -23.02 -20.37 23.19
C MET A 668 -23.32 -19.62 21.88
N VAL A 669 -22.52 -19.85 20.89
CA VAL A 669 -22.76 -19.38 19.52
C VAL A 669 -23.21 -20.59 18.70
N GLU A 670 -24.43 -20.56 18.23
CA GLU A 670 -25.02 -21.57 17.35
C GLU A 670 -25.05 -21.01 15.94
N THR A 671 -24.59 -21.80 14.96
CA THR A 671 -24.53 -21.38 13.57
C THR A 671 -25.27 -22.35 12.66
N ALA A 672 -25.74 -21.84 11.52
CA ALA A 672 -26.25 -22.65 10.42
C ALA A 672 -25.82 -22.04 9.07
N THR A 673 -25.73 -22.86 8.02
CA THR A 673 -25.49 -22.33 6.67
C THR A 673 -26.70 -21.54 6.18
N SER A 674 -26.52 -20.75 5.12
CA SER A 674 -27.63 -20.01 4.48
C SER A 674 -28.77 -20.93 3.98
N GLU A 675 -28.45 -22.22 3.72
CA GLU A 675 -29.40 -23.25 3.30
C GLU A 675 -30.10 -23.94 4.48
N GLY A 676 -29.74 -23.56 5.73
CA GLY A 676 -30.33 -24.09 6.95
C GLY A 676 -29.68 -25.40 7.46
N GLU A 677 -28.57 -25.82 6.89
CA GLU A 677 -27.80 -26.94 7.42
C GLU A 677 -27.15 -26.59 8.74
N SER A 678 -27.11 -27.55 9.67
CA SER A 678 -26.48 -27.37 10.99
C SER A 678 -25.01 -27.04 10.86
N GLY A 679 -24.62 -25.92 11.45
CA GLY A 679 -23.24 -25.48 11.52
C GLY A 679 -22.54 -25.92 12.81
N VAL A 680 -21.63 -25.13 13.27
CA VAL A 680 -20.78 -25.38 14.44
C VAL A 680 -21.25 -24.58 15.66
N VAL A 681 -21.06 -25.15 16.85
CA VAL A 681 -21.29 -24.44 18.12
C VAL A 681 -19.94 -24.10 18.74
N CYS A 682 -19.70 -22.81 18.99
CA CYS A 682 -18.54 -22.34 19.77
C CYS A 682 -18.99 -21.59 21.05
N LYS A 683 -18.03 -21.20 21.91
CA LYS A 683 -18.31 -20.57 23.20
C LYS A 683 -17.62 -19.22 23.32
N ILE A 684 -18.28 -18.28 24.00
CA ILE A 684 -17.73 -16.99 24.37
C ILE A 684 -17.79 -16.84 25.89
N ALA A 685 -16.66 -16.58 26.54
CA ALA A 685 -16.60 -16.27 27.95
C ALA A 685 -16.55 -14.74 28.14
N ILE A 686 -17.53 -14.17 28.83
CA ILE A 686 -17.57 -12.76 29.23
C ILE A 686 -17.16 -12.64 30.68
N ILE A 687 -16.16 -11.81 30.97
CA ILE A 687 -15.68 -11.47 32.31
C ILE A 687 -15.97 -9.99 32.54
N LYS A 688 -16.60 -9.65 33.67
CA LYS A 688 -16.87 -8.26 34.07
C LYS A 688 -16.32 -7.99 35.45
#